data_e097be82fe402061d41ca750134fcc2e
#
_entry.id   e097be82fe402061d41ca750134fcc2e
#
_cell.length_a   1.000
_cell.length_b   1.000
_cell.length_c   1.000
_cell.angle_alpha   90.00
_cell.angle_beta   90.00
_cell.angle_gamma   90.00
#
_symmetry.space_group_name_H-M   'P 1'
#
loop_
_entity.id
_entity.type
_entity.pdbx_description
1 polymer ?
#
loop_
_entity_poly.entity_id
_entity_poly.type
_entity_poly.pdbx_seq_one_letter_code
_entity_poly.pdbx_strand_id
1 'polypeptide(L)'
;MPDTTARILALRAAGTSLVVELAEPVPRVLHWGADLGDLPESALAALALTGEPAVLNNSIDIPRRFTVWPTEADGWSGTPAHQGHLAGASTAPRLSLAGTSYQAQDEGGELSLRLTEPGAGLDVTVTYRLEPSGVLAVQSRITRHEDADPAPYDLAQVATLLPLPRRAQEILDFTGKWSRERSPQRRPLGFGTYARQVRRGKPGLDSPYLVTVGVPGFGFAAGEVWGVHIAWSGDQQYLVEQLPEGAGAHAAVLGGGELLRVGEIRLAPGESYTTPVCHFAWSGQGLDGLAERFHTLLRDRPNHPRSPRPVILNSWEAVYFDHDLDRLLRLADKAAEVGVERFVLDDGWFRGRRSDNAGLGDWTVDPVVWPEGLTPLVDHVRSLGMEFGLWVEPEMVNLDSDLAREHPDWVLGSSRGAGPSSRNQYVLDLANPQAWDYLLEALNAVVDKYGIGYLKWDHNRELHEAVHGPGDRPVAHAQVLALYRLIDALKERHPGLEIESCASGGGRVDLGILARTDRVWASDCIDPVERQSIQRWTTQLLPPELMGAHVGSATSHTTDRVTSDTFRLITALFGHAGIEQDLTRCTPEELARLTAWTALHRELRPLLHGGRTVRADLGGDATLLHGVVSQDRTSAVYCWARVATSPEGQYGRVPLPGLAAEATYQVRVRTELGLPSLHQTSGPGWLAPALDGWLTLPGAVLTIAGLPMPNLNPEQALLLEVRRTEGASGA
;
A
#
# COMPACT_ATOMS: atom_id res chain seq x y z
N MET A 1 21.18 47.39 11.88
CA MET A 1 21.04 46.02 11.37
C MET A 1 19.69 45.55 11.86
N PRO A 2 18.75 45.16 11.00
CA PRO A 2 17.52 44.58 11.51
C PRO A 2 17.85 43.23 12.12
N ASP A 3 17.34 43.03 13.32
CA ASP A 3 17.45 41.77 14.06
C ASP A 3 16.54 40.74 13.36
N THR A 4 17.06 40.06 12.34
CA THR A 4 16.39 38.96 11.64
C THR A 4 16.97 37.62 12.12
N THR A 5 16.72 37.29 13.38
CA THR A 5 16.83 35.88 13.79
C THR A 5 15.74 35.11 13.04
N ALA A 6 16.15 34.38 11.98
CA ALA A 6 15.25 33.53 11.24
C ALA A 6 14.58 32.56 12.22
N ARG A 7 13.25 32.54 12.25
CA ARG A 7 12.50 31.66 13.13
C ARG A 7 12.65 30.20 12.64
N ILE A 8 13.05 29.29 13.53
CA ILE A 8 13.20 27.87 13.24
C ILE A 8 12.07 27.12 13.94
N LEU A 9 11.41 26.25 13.22
CA LEU A 9 10.25 25.47 13.67
C LEU A 9 10.58 23.97 13.62
N ALA A 10 10.19 23.23 14.64
CA ALA A 10 10.42 21.79 14.73
C ALA A 10 9.13 21.05 15.07
N LEU A 11 8.87 19.94 14.34
CA LEU A 11 7.84 18.96 14.66
C LEU A 11 8.53 17.66 15.08
N ARG A 12 8.00 16.96 16.10
CA ARG A 12 8.60 15.74 16.66
C ARG A 12 7.52 14.70 16.98
N ALA A 13 7.74 13.46 16.58
CA ALA A 13 6.88 12.32 16.91
C ALA A 13 7.63 10.98 16.74
N ALA A 14 7.38 10.03 17.63
CA ALA A 14 7.86 8.65 17.53
C ALA A 14 9.34 8.51 17.13
N GLY A 15 10.23 9.36 17.66
CA GLY A 15 11.66 9.34 17.35
C GLY A 15 12.04 9.91 15.97
N THR A 16 11.13 10.66 15.34
CA THR A 16 11.35 11.43 14.11
C THR A 16 11.22 12.91 14.38
N SER A 17 12.04 13.75 13.74
CA SER A 17 11.84 15.19 13.70
C SER A 17 11.93 15.77 12.29
N LEU A 18 11.15 16.83 12.05
CA LEU A 18 11.27 17.76 10.94
C LEU A 18 11.65 19.13 11.48
N VAL A 19 12.73 19.74 10.97
CA VAL A 19 13.16 21.08 11.35
C VAL A 19 13.21 21.96 10.10
N VAL A 20 12.49 23.09 10.14
CA VAL A 20 12.37 24.04 9.03
C VAL A 20 12.78 25.44 9.51
N GLU A 21 13.63 26.08 8.75
CA GLU A 21 14.00 27.49 8.95
C GLU A 21 13.15 28.38 8.03
N LEU A 22 12.50 29.39 8.63
CA LEU A 22 11.76 30.41 7.91
C LEU A 22 12.71 31.46 7.31
N ALA A 23 13.58 31.02 6.40
CA ALA A 23 14.53 31.89 5.70
C ALA A 23 13.84 32.61 4.53
N GLU A 24 14.33 33.80 4.20
CA GLU A 24 13.92 34.56 3.02
C GLU A 24 14.82 34.20 1.81
N PRO A 25 14.29 34.21 0.57
CA PRO A 25 12.87 34.41 0.22
C PRO A 25 11.99 33.18 0.45
N VAL A 26 12.59 31.95 0.48
CA VAL A 26 11.86 30.67 0.62
C VAL A 26 12.42 29.89 1.79
N PRO A 27 11.59 29.38 2.70
CA PRO A 27 12.01 28.52 3.80
C PRO A 27 12.79 27.29 3.34
N ARG A 28 13.63 26.74 4.24
CA ARG A 28 14.42 25.53 3.94
C ARG A 28 14.25 24.43 4.98
N VAL A 29 14.32 23.18 4.57
CA VAL A 29 14.37 22.02 5.44
C VAL A 29 15.80 21.87 5.97
N LEU A 30 16.01 22.04 7.28
CA LEU A 30 17.31 21.84 7.93
C LEU A 30 17.55 20.37 8.28
N HIS A 31 16.50 19.64 8.66
CA HIS A 31 16.59 18.26 9.06
C HIS A 31 15.26 17.53 8.86
N TRP A 32 15.35 16.30 8.42
CA TRP A 32 14.29 15.31 8.45
C TRP A 32 14.91 13.91 8.67
N GLY A 33 14.45 13.20 9.70
CA GLY A 33 14.98 11.89 10.06
C GLY A 33 14.92 11.62 11.56
N ALA A 34 16.00 11.06 12.12
CA ALA A 34 16.09 10.78 13.55
C ALA A 34 15.77 12.01 14.41
N ASP A 35 15.03 11.78 15.50
CA ASP A 35 14.68 12.87 16.41
C ASP A 35 15.93 13.54 17.02
N LEU A 36 16.01 14.85 16.88
CA LEU A 36 17.08 15.65 17.45
C LEU A 36 16.85 16.00 18.93
N GLY A 37 15.73 15.59 19.50
CA GLY A 37 15.32 15.94 20.86
C GLY A 37 14.71 17.34 20.93
N ASP A 38 14.40 17.77 22.15
CA ASP A 38 13.93 19.14 22.44
C ASP A 38 15.13 20.08 22.47
N LEU A 39 15.41 20.71 21.33
CA LEU A 39 16.55 21.61 21.17
C LEU A 39 16.18 23.04 21.59
N PRO A 40 17.00 23.71 22.46
CA PRO A 40 16.80 25.10 22.73
C PRO A 40 17.08 25.97 21.49
N GLU A 41 16.57 27.21 21.48
CA GLU A 41 16.69 28.13 20.34
C GLU A 41 18.14 28.31 19.87
N SER A 42 19.10 28.37 20.81
CA SER A 42 20.53 28.48 20.49
C SER A 42 21.06 27.25 19.73
N ALA A 43 20.58 26.04 20.03
CA ALA A 43 20.97 24.82 19.31
C ALA A 43 20.30 24.74 17.94
N LEU A 44 19.05 25.17 17.80
CA LEU A 44 18.38 25.32 16.53
C LEU A 44 19.09 26.33 15.62
N ALA A 45 19.51 27.48 16.19
CA ALA A 45 20.31 28.46 15.46
C ALA A 45 21.68 27.91 15.03
N ALA A 46 22.32 27.08 15.87
CA ALA A 46 23.57 26.39 15.52
C ALA A 46 23.33 25.36 14.40
N LEU A 47 22.19 24.65 14.38
CA LEU A 47 21.81 23.74 13.28
C LEU A 47 21.67 24.52 11.96
N ALA A 48 21.00 25.66 11.96
CA ALA A 48 20.88 26.52 10.79
C ALA A 48 22.23 27.02 10.28
N LEU A 49 23.09 27.50 11.19
CA LEU A 49 24.42 27.96 10.85
C LEU A 49 25.30 26.85 10.25
N THR A 50 25.29 25.66 10.84
CA THR A 50 26.06 24.51 10.36
C THR A 50 25.48 23.87 9.08
N GLY A 51 24.20 24.13 8.79
CA GLY A 51 23.49 23.73 7.57
C GLY A 51 23.66 24.73 6.42
N GLU A 52 24.40 25.82 6.57
CA GLU A 52 24.65 26.77 5.48
C GLU A 52 25.73 26.23 4.53
N PRO A 53 25.41 25.98 3.25
CA PRO A 53 26.38 25.45 2.30
C PRO A 53 27.38 26.54 1.87
N ALA A 54 28.57 26.11 1.48
CA ALA A 54 29.56 27.01 0.90
C ALA A 54 29.17 27.43 -0.52
N VAL A 55 29.61 28.60 -0.94
CA VAL A 55 29.59 29.02 -2.35
C VAL A 55 30.69 28.25 -3.09
N LEU A 56 30.32 27.50 -4.14
CA LEU A 56 31.23 26.67 -4.91
C LEU A 56 31.93 27.49 -6.00
N ASN A 57 33.19 27.13 -6.33
CA ASN A 57 33.86 27.69 -7.49
C ASN A 57 33.14 27.32 -8.78
N ASN A 58 33.05 28.23 -9.72
CA ASN A 58 32.33 28.09 -11.00
C ASN A 58 30.84 27.68 -10.82
N SER A 59 30.20 28.23 -9.79
CA SER A 59 28.79 28.06 -9.49
C SER A 59 28.12 29.44 -9.36
N ILE A 60 26.87 29.48 -8.92
CA ILE A 60 26.18 30.72 -8.60
C ILE A 60 26.88 31.42 -7.41
N ASP A 61 26.82 32.76 -7.37
CA ASP A 61 27.53 33.58 -6.38
C ASP A 61 26.86 33.64 -4.99
N ILE A 62 25.89 32.73 -4.75
CA ILE A 62 25.18 32.59 -3.47
C ILE A 62 25.21 31.13 -2.99
N PRO A 63 25.08 30.88 -1.68
CA PRO A 63 24.93 29.51 -1.17
C PRO A 63 23.72 28.82 -1.79
N ARG A 64 23.94 27.63 -2.36
CA ARG A 64 22.87 26.81 -2.96
C ARG A 64 22.10 26.10 -1.86
N ARG A 65 20.99 26.67 -1.42
CA ARG A 65 20.13 26.10 -0.38
C ARG A 65 19.09 25.17 -0.98
N PHE A 66 18.72 24.12 -0.26
CA PHE A 66 17.57 23.29 -0.61
C PHE A 66 16.34 23.82 0.14
N THR A 67 15.43 24.44 -0.60
CA THR A 67 14.23 25.09 -0.07
C THR A 67 13.07 24.09 0.08
N VAL A 68 12.01 24.48 0.78
CA VAL A 68 10.75 23.70 0.88
C VAL A 68 10.03 23.57 -0.47
N TRP A 69 10.39 24.42 -1.43
CA TRP A 69 9.85 24.45 -2.79
C TRP A 69 10.97 24.81 -3.78
N PRO A 70 11.90 23.87 -4.07
CA PRO A 70 13.08 24.18 -4.87
C PRO A 70 12.70 24.50 -6.31
N THR A 71 13.21 25.62 -6.82
CA THR A 71 13.01 26.12 -8.18
C THR A 71 14.32 26.52 -8.84
N GLU A 72 14.33 26.63 -10.16
CA GLU A 72 15.47 27.16 -10.91
C GLU A 72 15.83 28.59 -10.46
N ALA A 73 14.82 29.38 -10.07
CA ALA A 73 15.02 30.75 -9.59
C ALA A 73 15.82 30.83 -8.28
N ASP A 74 15.83 29.76 -7.47
CA ASP A 74 16.61 29.60 -6.25
C ASP A 74 18.03 29.03 -6.51
N GLY A 75 18.38 28.81 -7.77
CA GLY A 75 19.63 28.16 -8.19
C GLY A 75 19.62 26.63 -8.06
N TRP A 76 18.44 26.02 -7.90
CA TRP A 76 18.30 24.58 -7.93
C TRP A 76 18.46 24.04 -9.35
N SER A 77 19.38 23.09 -9.57
CA SER A 77 19.67 22.48 -10.87
C SER A 77 19.17 21.05 -11.01
N GLY A 78 18.49 20.53 -9.97
CA GLY A 78 17.78 19.24 -10.01
C GLY A 78 16.33 19.39 -10.46
N THR A 79 15.56 18.32 -10.26
CA THR A 79 14.11 18.31 -10.52
C THR A 79 13.42 19.40 -9.70
N PRO A 80 12.77 20.40 -10.32
CA PRO A 80 12.10 21.47 -9.58
C PRO A 80 10.80 20.96 -8.94
N ALA A 81 10.35 21.65 -7.87
CA ALA A 81 9.10 21.31 -7.20
C ALA A 81 7.88 21.45 -8.11
N HIS A 82 7.89 22.38 -9.07
CA HIS A 82 6.89 22.44 -10.12
C HIS A 82 7.45 22.97 -11.44
N GLN A 83 6.78 22.58 -12.52
CA GLN A 83 6.98 23.13 -13.86
C GLN A 83 5.63 23.53 -14.46
N GLY A 84 5.58 24.70 -15.07
CA GLY A 84 4.37 25.20 -15.73
C GLY A 84 4.64 26.49 -16.48
N HIS A 85 3.62 27.01 -17.13
CA HIS A 85 3.76 28.22 -17.96
C HIS A 85 2.41 28.93 -18.23
N LEU A 86 2.48 30.21 -18.57
CA LEU A 86 1.40 31.00 -19.15
C LEU A 86 1.65 31.11 -20.68
N ALA A 87 0.97 30.31 -21.47
CA ALA A 87 1.12 30.35 -22.96
C ALA A 87 2.60 30.31 -23.43
N GLY A 88 3.44 29.52 -22.73
CA GLY A 88 4.88 29.41 -23.04
C GLY A 88 5.77 30.42 -22.31
N ALA A 89 5.23 31.34 -21.53
CA ALA A 89 5.96 32.32 -20.74
C ALA A 89 5.85 32.00 -19.20
N SER A 90 6.56 32.79 -18.37
CA SER A 90 6.54 32.66 -16.91
C SER A 90 6.92 31.25 -16.42
N THR A 91 7.95 30.67 -17.02
CA THR A 91 8.41 29.30 -16.73
C THR A 91 9.30 29.18 -15.47
N ALA A 92 9.83 30.29 -14.96
CA ALA A 92 10.73 30.35 -13.80
C ALA A 92 10.16 31.28 -12.72
N PRO A 93 9.10 30.91 -12.02
CA PRO A 93 8.47 31.74 -11.01
C PRO A 93 9.39 31.95 -9.82
N ARG A 94 9.39 33.16 -9.24
CA ARG A 94 10.15 33.54 -8.06
C ARG A 94 9.22 33.66 -6.87
N LEU A 95 9.20 32.62 -6.06
CA LEU A 95 8.37 32.54 -4.88
C LEU A 95 9.01 33.26 -3.68
N SER A 96 8.17 33.79 -2.80
CA SER A 96 8.57 34.32 -1.50
C SER A 96 7.56 33.94 -0.42
N LEU A 97 8.03 33.78 0.83
CA LEU A 97 7.19 33.45 1.97
C LEU A 97 6.17 34.57 2.23
N ALA A 98 4.89 34.25 2.19
CA ALA A 98 3.78 35.17 2.42
C ALA A 98 3.01 34.89 3.72
N GLY A 99 3.16 33.70 4.30
CA GLY A 99 2.48 33.36 5.55
C GLY A 99 2.89 32.01 6.11
N THR A 100 2.72 31.84 7.41
CA THR A 100 3.05 30.61 8.14
C THR A 100 1.96 30.31 9.15
N SER A 101 1.49 29.05 9.19
CA SER A 101 0.69 28.49 10.28
C SER A 101 1.47 27.34 10.90
N TYR A 102 1.56 27.31 12.23
CA TYR A 102 2.32 26.30 12.95
C TYR A 102 1.58 25.88 14.22
N GLN A 103 1.31 24.59 14.33
CA GLN A 103 0.64 23.96 15.45
C GLN A 103 1.43 22.72 15.87
N ALA A 104 2.30 22.87 16.86
CA ALA A 104 2.98 21.75 17.49
C ALA A 104 2.04 21.06 18.50
N GLN A 105 2.15 19.74 18.59
CA GLN A 105 1.49 18.87 19.57
C GLN A 105 2.58 18.10 20.32
N ASP A 106 2.23 17.46 21.44
CA ASP A 106 3.17 16.63 22.22
C ASP A 106 3.76 15.52 21.37
N GLU A 107 2.96 14.97 20.44
CA GLU A 107 3.36 13.96 19.46
C GLU A 107 2.96 14.42 18.04
N GLY A 108 3.86 15.15 17.36
CA GLY A 108 3.68 15.62 15.99
C GLY A 108 3.19 17.05 15.85
N GLY A 109 2.31 17.29 14.87
CA GLY A 109 1.74 18.61 14.58
C GLY A 109 1.77 18.98 13.11
N GLU A 110 1.41 20.22 12.82
CA GLU A 110 1.27 20.72 11.45
C GLU A 110 2.02 22.05 11.26
N LEU A 111 2.72 22.15 10.13
CA LEU A 111 3.35 23.37 9.62
C LEU A 111 2.83 23.62 8.21
N SER A 112 2.18 24.75 7.97
CA SER A 112 1.74 25.18 6.65
C SER A 112 2.44 26.49 6.26
N LEU A 113 3.05 26.49 5.07
CA LEU A 113 3.81 27.60 4.51
C LEU A 113 3.15 28.09 3.23
N ARG A 114 2.71 29.34 3.20
CA ARG A 114 2.16 29.95 2.00
C ARG A 114 3.25 30.81 1.32
N LEU A 115 3.57 30.42 0.11
CA LEU A 115 4.50 31.13 -0.78
C LEU A 115 3.68 31.84 -1.86
N THR A 116 4.12 33.02 -2.29
CA THR A 116 3.45 33.79 -3.35
C THR A 116 4.41 34.17 -4.47
N GLU A 117 3.88 34.22 -5.69
CA GLU A 117 4.57 34.67 -6.89
C GLU A 117 3.65 35.62 -7.68
N PRO A 118 3.84 36.95 -7.57
CA PRO A 118 2.95 37.94 -8.18
C PRO A 118 3.00 37.97 -9.71
N GLY A 119 4.13 37.64 -10.35
CA GLY A 119 4.32 37.76 -11.79
C GLY A 119 3.49 36.76 -12.57
N ALA A 120 3.47 35.49 -12.16
CA ALA A 120 2.56 34.49 -12.70
C ALA A 120 1.21 34.44 -11.96
N GLY A 121 1.04 35.22 -10.87
CA GLY A 121 -0.18 35.23 -10.05
C GLY A 121 -0.45 33.89 -9.39
N LEU A 122 0.54 33.31 -8.71
CA LEU A 122 0.45 32.01 -8.07
C LEU A 122 0.65 32.10 -6.56
N ASP A 123 -0.17 31.41 -5.82
CA ASP A 123 0.10 31.03 -4.42
C ASP A 123 0.37 29.52 -4.35
N VAL A 124 1.40 29.15 -3.60
CA VAL A 124 1.71 27.76 -3.28
C VAL A 124 1.64 27.57 -1.77
N THR A 125 0.79 26.69 -1.31
CA THR A 125 0.73 26.29 0.10
C THR A 125 1.34 24.92 0.25
N VAL A 126 2.40 24.77 1.06
CA VAL A 126 3.03 23.49 1.39
C VAL A 126 2.69 23.17 2.85
N THR A 127 2.02 22.05 3.06
CA THR A 127 1.62 21.58 4.41
C THR A 127 2.41 20.33 4.78
N TYR A 128 3.11 20.41 5.89
CA TYR A 128 3.82 19.31 6.54
C TYR A 128 3.03 18.91 7.78
N ARG A 129 2.57 17.67 7.86
CA ARG A 129 1.93 17.11 9.04
C ARG A 129 2.72 15.90 9.51
N LEU A 130 3.34 16.01 10.68
CA LEU A 130 4.01 14.90 11.33
C LEU A 130 2.98 14.19 12.20
N GLU A 131 2.68 12.95 11.82
CA GLU A 131 1.70 12.10 12.50
C GLU A 131 2.30 11.47 13.77
N PRO A 132 1.49 11.08 14.77
CA PRO A 132 1.99 10.41 15.99
C PRO A 132 2.80 9.14 15.71
N SER A 133 2.55 8.47 14.58
CA SER A 133 3.32 7.31 14.11
C SER A 133 4.76 7.67 13.67
N GLY A 134 5.10 8.95 13.53
CA GLY A 134 6.36 9.43 12.97
C GLY A 134 6.40 9.44 11.44
N VAL A 135 5.27 9.24 10.77
CA VAL A 135 5.13 9.46 9.32
C VAL A 135 4.89 10.94 9.06
N LEU A 136 5.63 11.52 8.14
CA LEU A 136 5.47 12.90 7.69
C LEU A 136 4.62 12.93 6.42
N ALA A 137 3.40 13.39 6.51
CA ALA A 137 2.50 13.63 5.38
C ALA A 137 2.77 15.04 4.82
N VAL A 138 3.08 15.11 3.53
CA VAL A 138 3.32 16.39 2.83
C VAL A 138 2.35 16.52 1.68
N GLN A 139 1.63 17.65 1.63
CA GLN A 139 0.70 17.99 0.58
C GLN A 139 0.89 19.44 0.15
N SER A 140 0.74 19.72 -1.12
CA SER A 140 0.84 21.06 -1.65
C SER A 140 -0.40 21.46 -2.44
N ARG A 141 -0.74 22.75 -2.39
CA ARG A 141 -1.81 23.35 -3.19
C ARG A 141 -1.26 24.53 -3.96
N ILE A 142 -1.45 24.51 -5.27
CA ILE A 142 -1.12 25.63 -6.17
C ILE A 142 -2.42 26.29 -6.56
N THR A 143 -2.54 27.60 -6.29
CA THR A 143 -3.74 28.40 -6.55
C THR A 143 -3.40 29.53 -7.49
N ARG A 144 -4.17 29.73 -8.53
CA ARG A 144 -4.13 30.90 -9.40
C ARG A 144 -4.85 32.05 -8.75
N HIS A 145 -4.27 33.24 -8.68
CA HIS A 145 -4.92 34.43 -8.10
C HIS A 145 -6.19 34.77 -8.90
N GLU A 146 -7.24 35.25 -8.22
CA GLU A 146 -8.51 35.62 -8.85
C GLU A 146 -8.37 36.81 -9.81
N ASP A 147 -7.45 37.73 -9.52
CA ASP A 147 -7.15 38.93 -10.29
C ASP A 147 -6.00 38.75 -11.30
N ALA A 148 -5.54 37.51 -11.49
CA ALA A 148 -4.49 37.21 -12.45
C ALA A 148 -4.93 37.36 -13.90
N ASP A 149 -3.98 37.36 -14.84
CA ASP A 149 -4.24 37.33 -16.28
C ASP A 149 -5.25 36.21 -16.63
N PRO A 150 -6.27 36.47 -17.49
CA PRO A 150 -7.27 35.48 -17.87
C PRO A 150 -6.70 34.20 -18.51
N ALA A 151 -5.47 34.24 -19.08
CA ALA A 151 -4.86 33.04 -19.63
C ALA A 151 -4.63 31.99 -18.53
N PRO A 152 -4.98 30.71 -18.77
CA PRO A 152 -4.76 29.67 -17.79
C PRO A 152 -3.25 29.39 -17.61
N TYR A 153 -2.85 29.05 -16.38
CA TYR A 153 -1.54 28.52 -16.09
C TYR A 153 -1.53 27.01 -16.35
N ASP A 154 -0.77 26.59 -17.36
CA ASP A 154 -0.60 25.18 -17.70
C ASP A 154 0.44 24.56 -16.75
N LEU A 155 0.00 23.66 -15.87
CA LEU A 155 0.83 22.96 -14.90
C LEU A 155 1.25 21.60 -15.47
N ALA A 156 2.55 21.39 -15.65
CA ALA A 156 3.10 20.20 -16.30
C ALA A 156 3.66 19.17 -15.31
N GLN A 157 4.14 19.64 -14.15
CA GLN A 157 4.73 18.78 -13.12
C GLN A 157 4.61 19.41 -11.75
N VAL A 158 4.37 18.56 -10.74
CA VAL A 158 4.59 18.91 -9.32
C VAL A 158 5.28 17.73 -8.64
N ALA A 159 6.35 18.02 -7.89
CA ALA A 159 7.09 17.04 -7.13
C ALA A 159 7.28 17.51 -5.68
N THR A 160 6.91 16.67 -4.73
CA THR A 160 7.21 16.86 -3.31
C THR A 160 8.55 16.21 -3.01
N LEU A 161 9.51 16.96 -2.51
CA LEU A 161 10.89 16.53 -2.33
C LEU A 161 11.35 16.78 -0.89
N LEU A 162 12.06 15.81 -0.30
CA LEU A 162 12.77 15.96 0.96
C LEU A 162 14.24 15.59 0.83
N PRO A 163 15.14 16.26 1.58
CA PRO A 163 16.57 16.01 1.46
C PRO A 163 17.01 14.71 2.14
N LEU A 164 18.05 14.08 1.61
CA LEU A 164 18.68 12.87 2.14
C LEU A 164 20.12 13.11 2.59
N PRO A 165 20.55 12.55 3.74
CA PRO A 165 21.92 12.64 4.20
C PRO A 165 22.87 11.79 3.33
N ARG A 166 24.17 12.12 3.36
CA ARG A 166 25.20 11.41 2.57
C ARG A 166 25.29 9.92 2.82
N ARG A 167 24.88 9.43 3.98
CA ARG A 167 24.91 7.98 4.31
C ARG A 167 23.79 7.19 3.66
N ALA A 168 22.75 7.81 3.11
CA ALA A 168 21.68 7.17 2.34
C ALA A 168 22.19 6.93 0.91
N GLN A 169 22.64 5.70 0.61
CA GLN A 169 23.39 5.37 -0.61
C GLN A 169 22.89 4.12 -1.34
N GLU A 170 21.86 3.45 -0.84
CA GLU A 170 21.26 2.29 -1.49
C GLU A 170 19.75 2.48 -1.64
N ILE A 171 19.25 2.29 -2.86
CA ILE A 171 17.81 2.39 -3.19
C ILE A 171 17.21 0.99 -3.18
N LEU A 172 16.03 0.85 -2.57
CA LEU A 172 15.11 -0.27 -2.70
C LEU A 172 13.79 0.25 -3.25
N ASP A 173 13.31 -0.33 -4.33
CA ASP A 173 11.97 -0.16 -4.87
C ASP A 173 11.41 -1.49 -5.39
N PHE A 174 10.21 -1.45 -5.99
CA PHE A 174 9.53 -2.64 -6.44
C PHE A 174 9.19 -2.58 -7.92
N THR A 175 9.05 -3.77 -8.50
CA THR A 175 8.49 -4.00 -9.83
C THR A 175 7.57 -5.22 -9.77
N GLY A 176 7.02 -5.63 -10.88
CA GLY A 176 6.19 -6.83 -10.94
C GLY A 176 5.41 -6.96 -12.23
N LYS A 177 4.58 -7.97 -12.22
CA LYS A 177 3.61 -8.27 -13.27
C LYS A 177 2.42 -8.98 -12.62
N TRP A 178 1.38 -9.27 -13.39
CA TRP A 178 0.28 -10.11 -12.93
C TRP A 178 0.79 -11.43 -12.34
N SER A 179 0.28 -11.76 -11.16
CA SER A 179 0.67 -12.94 -10.36
C SER A 179 2.11 -12.91 -9.81
N ARG A 180 2.82 -11.79 -9.88
CA ARG A 180 4.17 -11.60 -9.29
C ARG A 180 4.40 -10.13 -8.97
N GLU A 181 3.54 -9.56 -8.15
CA GLU A 181 3.60 -8.17 -7.70
C GLU A 181 4.70 -7.97 -6.65
N ARG A 182 5.17 -6.75 -6.51
CA ARG A 182 6.11 -6.28 -5.47
C ARG A 182 7.42 -7.08 -5.39
N SER A 183 8.00 -7.38 -6.55
CA SER A 183 9.34 -7.94 -6.61
C SER A 183 10.37 -6.86 -6.29
N PRO A 184 11.22 -7.04 -5.24
CA PRO A 184 12.15 -6.01 -4.81
C PRO A 184 13.30 -5.81 -5.79
N GLN A 185 13.76 -4.57 -5.92
CA GLN A 185 14.94 -4.19 -6.69
C GLN A 185 15.85 -3.34 -5.82
N ARG A 186 17.13 -3.71 -5.73
CA ARG A 186 18.15 -2.94 -5.01
C ARG A 186 19.21 -2.42 -5.97
N ARG A 187 19.69 -1.21 -5.71
CA ARG A 187 20.76 -0.58 -6.47
C ARG A 187 21.47 0.50 -5.65
N PRO A 188 22.77 0.75 -5.91
CA PRO A 188 23.44 1.91 -5.32
C PRO A 188 22.85 3.20 -5.86
N LEU A 189 22.80 4.25 -5.03
CA LEU A 189 22.50 5.61 -5.44
C LEU A 189 23.74 6.18 -6.16
N GLY A 190 23.59 6.52 -7.44
CA GLY A 190 24.60 7.20 -8.24
C GLY A 190 24.26 8.66 -8.47
N PHE A 191 25.17 9.42 -9.09
CA PHE A 191 24.88 10.78 -9.55
C PHE A 191 23.86 10.78 -10.68
N GLY A 192 22.97 11.75 -10.68
CA GLY A 192 21.84 11.91 -11.59
C GLY A 192 20.52 11.56 -10.92
N THR A 193 19.49 11.45 -11.74
CA THR A 193 18.11 11.19 -11.30
C THR A 193 17.75 9.74 -11.57
N TYR A 194 17.46 8.98 -10.50
CA TYR A 194 16.72 7.74 -10.59
C TYR A 194 15.24 8.03 -10.50
N ALA A 195 14.50 7.80 -11.58
CA ALA A 195 13.07 8.04 -11.63
C ALA A 195 12.28 6.78 -12.03
N ARG A 196 11.16 6.56 -11.35
CA ARG A 196 10.17 5.53 -11.69
C ARG A 196 8.86 6.22 -12.02
N GLN A 197 8.39 6.06 -13.26
CA GLN A 197 7.14 6.63 -13.74
C GLN A 197 6.14 5.52 -14.06
N VAL A 198 4.92 5.66 -13.58
CA VAL A 198 3.79 4.81 -13.89
C VAL A 198 2.78 5.60 -14.72
N ARG A 199 2.36 5.05 -15.87
CA ARG A 199 1.45 5.66 -16.84
C ARG A 199 0.31 4.70 -17.20
N ARG A 200 -0.35 4.14 -16.19
CA ARG A 200 -1.36 3.10 -16.35
C ARG A 200 -2.75 3.52 -15.90
N GLY A 201 -2.90 4.79 -15.42
CA GLY A 201 -4.11 5.30 -14.79
C GLY A 201 -4.40 4.66 -13.42
N LYS A 202 -3.48 3.81 -12.94
CA LYS A 202 -3.43 3.21 -11.61
C LYS A 202 -1.96 2.94 -11.25
N PRO A 203 -1.61 2.68 -9.97
CA PRO A 203 -0.22 2.38 -9.59
C PRO A 203 0.42 1.22 -10.38
N GLY A 204 -0.39 0.27 -10.86
CA GLY A 204 0.04 -0.84 -11.71
C GLY A 204 0.65 -2.00 -10.92
N LEU A 205 0.79 -3.14 -11.62
CA LEU A 205 1.39 -4.36 -11.06
C LEU A 205 2.91 -4.21 -10.86
N ASP A 206 3.53 -3.31 -11.63
CA ASP A 206 4.95 -2.94 -11.56
C ASP A 206 5.20 -1.66 -10.74
N SER A 207 4.24 -1.28 -9.90
CA SER A 207 4.33 -0.12 -9.02
C SER A 207 5.62 -0.09 -8.22
N PRO A 208 6.29 1.07 -8.11
CA PRO A 208 7.36 1.29 -7.14
C PRO A 208 6.91 1.10 -5.69
N TYR A 209 5.63 1.28 -5.42
CA TYR A 209 4.94 1.00 -4.16
C TYR A 209 5.43 1.82 -2.96
N LEU A 210 6.69 1.62 -2.56
CA LEU A 210 7.39 2.34 -1.50
C LEU A 210 8.86 2.45 -1.90
N VAL A 211 9.32 3.64 -2.30
CA VAL A 211 10.73 3.86 -2.60
C VAL A 211 11.47 4.17 -1.30
N THR A 212 12.47 3.34 -1.00
CA THR A 212 13.28 3.45 0.21
C THR A 212 14.73 3.70 -0.16
N VAL A 213 15.38 4.64 0.53
CA VAL A 213 16.82 4.88 0.42
C VAL A 213 17.43 4.68 1.80
N GLY A 214 18.54 3.94 1.89
CA GLY A 214 19.12 3.63 3.19
C GLY A 214 20.64 3.56 3.15
N VAL A 215 21.21 3.25 4.31
CA VAL A 215 22.63 2.91 4.42
C VAL A 215 22.91 1.62 3.66
N PRO A 216 24.10 1.45 3.02
CA PRO A 216 24.40 0.24 2.28
C PRO A 216 24.20 -1.04 3.11
N GLY A 217 23.50 -2.03 2.54
CA GLY A 217 23.23 -3.30 3.19
C GLY A 217 22.13 -3.27 4.27
N PHE A 218 21.28 -2.25 4.29
CA PHE A 218 20.12 -2.25 5.19
C PHE A 218 19.22 -3.46 4.95
N GLY A 219 18.65 -3.99 6.03
CA GLY A 219 17.78 -5.15 6.03
C GLY A 219 16.40 -4.87 6.66
N PHE A 220 15.70 -5.94 7.01
CA PHE A 220 14.43 -5.83 7.72
C PHE A 220 14.63 -5.38 9.17
N ALA A 221 15.62 -5.96 9.85
CA ALA A 221 15.87 -5.73 11.27
C ALA A 221 16.96 -4.69 11.56
N ALA A 222 17.69 -4.22 10.56
CA ALA A 222 18.86 -3.36 10.75
C ALA A 222 19.08 -2.36 9.63
N GLY A 223 19.79 -1.27 9.95
CA GLY A 223 20.11 -0.20 9.03
C GLY A 223 19.17 1.00 9.17
N GLU A 224 19.67 2.17 8.76
CA GLU A 224 18.89 3.40 8.74
C GLU A 224 18.30 3.62 7.35
N VAL A 225 17.00 3.93 7.27
CA VAL A 225 16.25 4.02 6.02
C VAL A 225 15.30 5.21 6.01
N TRP A 226 15.08 5.78 4.83
CA TRP A 226 14.14 6.84 4.49
C TRP A 226 13.24 6.35 3.37
N GLY A 227 11.94 6.39 3.54
CA GLY A 227 10.97 5.90 2.55
C GLY A 227 9.98 6.97 2.14
N VAL A 228 9.43 6.85 0.91
CA VAL A 228 8.30 7.65 0.44
C VAL A 228 7.27 6.77 -0.24
N HIS A 229 6.00 7.00 0.09
CA HIS A 229 4.83 6.46 -0.59
C HIS A 229 3.94 7.60 -1.07
N ILE A 230 3.44 7.51 -2.30
CA ILE A 230 2.52 8.49 -2.89
C ILE A 230 1.10 7.95 -2.78
N ALA A 231 0.24 8.65 -2.02
CA ALA A 231 -1.15 8.27 -1.80
C ALA A 231 -2.04 8.70 -2.97
N TRP A 232 -1.85 8.07 -4.13
CA TRP A 232 -2.56 8.37 -5.36
C TRP A 232 -2.86 7.11 -6.16
N SER A 233 -4.11 6.93 -6.55
CA SER A 233 -4.56 5.74 -7.29
C SER A 233 -4.48 5.88 -8.82
N GLY A 234 -3.73 6.87 -9.31
CA GLY A 234 -3.50 7.18 -10.72
C GLY A 234 -2.04 7.07 -11.15
N ASP A 235 -1.68 7.81 -12.19
CA ASP A 235 -0.32 7.89 -12.69
C ASP A 235 0.61 8.54 -11.65
N GLN A 236 1.78 7.95 -11.39
CA GLN A 236 2.70 8.35 -10.33
C GLN A 236 4.12 8.53 -10.84
N GLN A 237 4.87 9.40 -10.19
CA GLN A 237 6.32 9.53 -10.37
C GLN A 237 7.02 9.53 -9.03
N TYR A 238 8.00 8.64 -8.86
CA TYR A 238 8.96 8.64 -7.76
C TYR A 238 10.32 9.03 -8.29
N LEU A 239 11.11 9.71 -7.47
CA LEU A 239 12.48 10.05 -7.81
C LEU A 239 13.42 10.03 -6.61
N VAL A 240 14.67 9.65 -6.87
CA VAL A 240 15.82 9.84 -5.98
C VAL A 240 16.90 10.52 -6.81
N GLU A 241 17.35 11.68 -6.39
CA GLU A 241 18.28 12.48 -7.19
C GLU A 241 19.49 12.91 -6.37
N GLN A 242 20.68 12.64 -6.89
CA GLN A 242 21.94 13.09 -6.32
C GLN A 242 22.71 13.93 -7.35
N LEU A 243 22.87 15.20 -7.07
CA LEU A 243 23.65 16.09 -7.90
C LEU A 243 25.09 16.21 -7.38
N PRO A 244 26.09 16.49 -8.26
CA PRO A 244 27.46 16.77 -7.82
C PRO A 244 27.55 17.89 -6.77
N GLU A 245 26.69 18.88 -6.88
CA GLU A 245 26.62 20.02 -5.95
C GLU A 245 25.82 19.71 -4.67
N GLY A 246 25.19 18.54 -4.59
CA GLY A 246 24.30 18.16 -3.48
C GLY A 246 22.96 18.88 -3.49
N ALA A 247 22.29 18.85 -2.35
CA ALA A 247 21.01 19.51 -2.07
C ALA A 247 21.16 20.40 -0.82
N GLY A 248 21.78 21.54 -0.96
CA GLY A 248 22.17 22.39 0.15
C GLY A 248 23.22 21.71 1.02
N ALA A 249 22.95 21.58 2.34
CA ALA A 249 23.80 20.81 3.26
C ALA A 249 23.62 19.29 3.17
N HIS A 250 22.72 18.81 2.30
CA HIS A 250 22.40 17.40 2.11
C HIS A 250 23.02 16.86 0.82
N ALA A 251 23.06 15.52 0.66
CA ALA A 251 23.71 14.91 -0.48
C ALA A 251 22.75 14.64 -1.65
N ALA A 252 21.48 14.36 -1.38
CA ALA A 252 20.51 13.94 -2.35
C ALA A 252 19.09 14.35 -1.93
N VAL A 253 18.11 14.06 -2.77
CA VAL A 253 16.69 14.25 -2.47
C VAL A 253 15.90 12.97 -2.79
N LEU A 254 14.79 12.78 -2.09
CA LEU A 254 13.83 11.71 -2.27
C LEU A 254 12.43 12.33 -2.38
N GLY A 255 11.61 11.84 -3.30
CA GLY A 255 10.22 12.29 -3.38
C GLY A 255 9.49 11.83 -4.62
N GLY A 256 8.53 12.64 -5.06
CA GLY A 256 7.70 12.37 -6.22
C GLY A 256 6.34 13.07 -6.15
N GLY A 257 5.36 12.50 -6.82
CA GLY A 257 4.00 13.02 -6.88
C GLY A 257 3.16 12.36 -7.95
N GLU A 258 2.03 12.94 -8.26
CA GLU A 258 1.24 12.59 -9.43
C GLU A 258 2.04 12.88 -10.71
N LEU A 259 2.03 11.96 -11.64
CA LEU A 259 2.57 12.16 -12.98
C LEU A 259 1.49 12.78 -13.85
N LEU A 260 1.47 14.11 -13.92
CA LEU A 260 0.49 14.86 -14.70
C LEU A 260 0.65 14.58 -16.21
N ARG A 261 -0.46 14.48 -16.90
CA ARG A 261 -0.48 14.43 -18.37
C ARG A 261 -0.40 15.85 -18.94
N VAL A 262 0.32 16.00 -20.03
CA VAL A 262 0.52 17.30 -20.66
C VAL A 262 -0.83 17.94 -21.04
N GLY A 263 -1.08 19.17 -20.56
CA GLY A 263 -2.29 19.93 -20.84
C GLY A 263 -3.52 19.51 -20.03
N GLU A 264 -3.36 18.63 -19.03
CA GLU A 264 -4.47 18.17 -18.17
C GLU A 264 -4.83 19.23 -17.13
N ILE A 265 -3.85 19.74 -16.41
CA ILE A 265 -4.07 20.74 -15.35
C ILE A 265 -3.79 22.14 -15.92
N ARG A 266 -4.87 22.91 -16.09
CA ARG A 266 -4.86 24.27 -16.62
C ARG A 266 -5.66 25.16 -15.68
N LEU A 267 -4.94 25.92 -14.85
CA LEU A 267 -5.54 26.73 -13.79
C LEU A 267 -5.99 28.08 -14.32
N ALA A 268 -7.29 28.28 -14.49
CA ALA A 268 -7.88 29.60 -14.68
C ALA A 268 -7.78 30.44 -13.39
N PRO A 269 -7.95 31.77 -13.46
CA PRO A 269 -8.01 32.61 -12.25
C PRO A 269 -9.00 32.08 -11.22
N GLY A 270 -8.55 31.95 -9.96
CA GLY A 270 -9.31 31.38 -8.83
C GLY A 270 -9.25 29.84 -8.72
N GLU A 271 -8.78 29.15 -9.74
CA GLU A 271 -8.67 27.68 -9.68
C GLU A 271 -7.41 27.20 -8.95
N SER A 272 -7.48 25.95 -8.47
CA SER A 272 -6.39 25.33 -7.72
C SER A 272 -6.17 23.89 -8.14
N TYR A 273 -4.92 23.46 -8.04
CA TYR A 273 -4.53 22.05 -8.06
C TYR A 273 -3.99 21.66 -6.68
N THR A 274 -4.44 20.54 -6.15
CA THR A 274 -3.94 19.98 -4.90
C THR A 274 -3.24 18.65 -5.20
N THR A 275 -1.98 18.52 -4.77
CA THR A 275 -1.22 17.28 -4.96
C THR A 275 -1.81 16.13 -4.14
N PRO A 276 -1.58 14.88 -4.56
CA PRO A 276 -1.69 13.76 -3.62
C PRO A 276 -0.81 13.99 -2.39
N VAL A 277 -1.19 13.34 -1.27
CA VAL A 277 -0.31 13.32 -0.10
C VAL A 277 0.88 12.40 -0.36
N CYS A 278 2.09 12.90 -0.16
CA CYS A 278 3.31 12.11 -0.11
C CYS A 278 3.62 11.77 1.35
N HIS A 279 3.62 10.49 1.68
CA HIS A 279 3.94 10.01 3.01
C HIS A 279 5.41 9.61 3.10
N PHE A 280 6.17 10.35 3.89
CA PHE A 280 7.58 10.09 4.16
C PHE A 280 7.74 9.44 5.52
N ALA A 281 8.62 8.45 5.63
CA ALA A 281 8.93 7.81 6.90
C ALA A 281 10.42 7.53 7.03
N TRP A 282 10.93 7.63 8.25
CA TRP A 282 12.30 7.32 8.63
C TRP A 282 12.32 6.18 9.65
N SER A 283 13.33 5.31 9.58
CA SER A 283 13.59 4.31 10.62
C SER A 283 15.09 4.10 10.80
N GLY A 284 15.53 4.03 12.05
CA GLY A 284 16.86 3.55 12.43
C GLY A 284 16.93 2.05 12.68
N GLN A 285 15.80 1.32 12.50
CA GLN A 285 15.65 -0.10 12.79
C GLN A 285 15.28 -0.91 11.53
N GLY A 286 15.81 -0.53 10.38
CA GLY A 286 15.56 -1.20 9.12
C GLY A 286 14.13 -1.06 8.59
N LEU A 287 13.80 -1.96 7.68
CA LEU A 287 12.53 -1.97 6.96
C LEU A 287 11.33 -2.32 7.85
N ASP A 288 11.51 -3.17 8.87
CA ASP A 288 10.42 -3.51 9.80
C ASP A 288 10.04 -2.32 10.67
N GLY A 289 11.03 -1.52 11.10
CA GLY A 289 10.75 -0.28 11.79
C GLY A 289 10.07 0.77 10.90
N LEU A 290 10.39 0.79 9.59
CA LEU A 290 9.70 1.64 8.62
C LEU A 290 8.25 1.18 8.41
N ALA A 291 8.04 -0.14 8.25
CA ALA A 291 6.71 -0.74 8.09
C ALA A 291 5.82 -0.46 9.29
N GLU A 292 6.33 -0.60 10.51
CA GLU A 292 5.57 -0.34 11.75
C GLU A 292 5.01 1.08 11.80
N ARG A 293 5.74 2.09 11.29
CA ARG A 293 5.23 3.46 11.21
C ARG A 293 4.00 3.58 10.31
N PHE A 294 4.05 2.93 9.13
CA PHE A 294 2.90 2.91 8.22
C PHE A 294 1.75 2.08 8.79
N HIS A 295 2.03 0.96 9.44
CA HIS A 295 1.00 0.14 10.10
C HIS A 295 0.30 0.91 11.21
N THR A 296 1.05 1.63 12.05
CA THR A 296 0.49 2.50 13.10
C THR A 296 -0.35 3.60 12.48
N LEU A 297 0.16 4.33 11.46
CA LEU A 297 -0.60 5.35 10.73
C LEU A 297 -1.95 4.81 10.24
N LEU A 298 -1.95 3.61 9.63
CA LEU A 298 -3.16 3.00 9.08
C LEU A 298 -4.13 2.55 10.18
N ARG A 299 -3.63 2.00 11.28
CA ARG A 299 -4.44 1.56 12.42
C ARG A 299 -5.08 2.72 13.18
N ASP A 300 -4.42 3.88 13.23
CA ASP A 300 -4.89 5.07 13.95
C ASP A 300 -5.96 5.86 13.19
N ARG A 301 -6.12 5.62 11.88
CA ARG A 301 -7.12 6.33 11.09
C ARG A 301 -8.55 5.99 11.52
N PRO A 302 -9.50 6.96 11.45
CA PRO A 302 -10.88 6.78 11.92
C PRO A 302 -11.63 5.63 11.23
N ASN A 303 -11.36 5.41 9.94
CA ASN A 303 -12.02 4.38 9.12
C ASN A 303 -11.30 3.04 9.11
N HIS A 304 -10.28 2.83 9.96
CA HIS A 304 -9.68 1.49 10.09
C HIS A 304 -10.69 0.50 10.65
N PRO A 305 -10.86 -0.69 10.05
CA PRO A 305 -11.78 -1.70 10.55
C PRO A 305 -11.48 -2.09 12.01
N ARG A 306 -12.43 -1.91 12.91
CA ARG A 306 -12.28 -2.18 14.35
C ARG A 306 -12.82 -3.54 14.77
N SER A 307 -13.69 -4.14 13.95
CA SER A 307 -14.22 -5.51 14.19
C SER A 307 -13.20 -6.57 13.81
N PRO A 308 -13.29 -7.79 14.35
CA PRO A 308 -12.53 -8.92 13.85
C PRO A 308 -12.78 -9.10 12.35
N ARG A 309 -11.70 -9.23 11.57
CA ARG A 309 -11.80 -9.42 10.11
C ARG A 309 -12.38 -10.82 9.83
N PRO A 310 -13.54 -10.95 9.15
CA PRO A 310 -14.19 -12.22 8.93
C PRO A 310 -13.39 -13.10 7.97
N VAL A 311 -13.40 -14.42 8.19
CA VAL A 311 -12.87 -15.39 7.22
C VAL A 311 -13.78 -15.40 6.00
N ILE A 312 -13.22 -15.14 4.82
CA ILE A 312 -13.95 -14.98 3.56
C ILE A 312 -13.90 -16.28 2.75
N LEU A 313 -15.01 -16.63 2.07
CA LEU A 313 -14.96 -17.47 0.89
C LEU A 313 -15.26 -16.59 -0.33
N ASN A 314 -14.37 -16.60 -1.32
CA ASN A 314 -14.60 -16.01 -2.63
C ASN A 314 -14.92 -17.12 -3.63
N SER A 315 -15.96 -16.94 -4.45
CA SER A 315 -16.46 -17.98 -5.35
C SER A 315 -15.68 -18.09 -6.67
N TRP A 316 -14.73 -17.18 -6.97
CA TRP A 316 -14.08 -17.12 -8.29
C TRP A 316 -13.44 -18.46 -8.70
N GLU A 317 -12.42 -18.93 -7.98
CA GLU A 317 -11.77 -20.21 -8.33
C GLU A 317 -12.62 -21.45 -8.02
N ALA A 318 -13.79 -21.27 -7.39
CA ALA A 318 -14.71 -22.38 -7.17
C ALA A 318 -15.65 -22.65 -8.34
N VAL A 319 -16.16 -21.58 -8.98
CA VAL A 319 -17.22 -21.72 -10.00
C VAL A 319 -16.98 -20.89 -11.26
N TYR A 320 -16.07 -19.90 -11.24
CA TYR A 320 -15.90 -18.92 -12.34
C TYR A 320 -17.25 -18.32 -12.76
N PHE A 321 -17.58 -18.34 -14.07
CA PHE A 321 -18.85 -17.84 -14.60
C PHE A 321 -20.02 -18.85 -14.51
N ASP A 322 -19.81 -20.05 -13.94
CA ASP A 322 -20.84 -21.08 -13.79
C ASP A 322 -21.67 -20.84 -12.52
N HIS A 323 -22.55 -19.85 -12.58
CA HIS A 323 -23.44 -19.45 -11.49
C HIS A 323 -24.70 -20.33 -11.43
N ASP A 324 -24.54 -21.63 -11.22
CA ASP A 324 -25.62 -22.54 -10.88
C ASP A 324 -26.03 -22.38 -9.41
N LEU A 325 -27.30 -22.06 -9.18
CA LEU A 325 -27.81 -21.76 -7.81
C LEU A 325 -27.61 -22.96 -6.87
N ASP A 326 -27.96 -24.18 -7.29
CA ASP A 326 -27.86 -25.36 -6.43
C ASP A 326 -26.39 -25.66 -6.07
N ARG A 327 -25.46 -25.42 -7.00
CA ARG A 327 -24.03 -25.55 -6.75
C ARG A 327 -23.54 -24.52 -5.74
N LEU A 328 -23.97 -23.27 -5.87
CA LEU A 328 -23.61 -22.18 -4.97
C LEU A 328 -24.21 -22.37 -3.56
N LEU A 329 -25.44 -22.90 -3.44
CA LEU A 329 -26.04 -23.25 -2.15
C LEU A 329 -25.21 -24.34 -1.45
N ARG A 330 -24.84 -25.42 -2.15
CA ARG A 330 -23.95 -26.45 -1.61
C ARG A 330 -22.57 -25.91 -1.22
N LEU A 331 -22.02 -24.97 -2.01
CA LEU A 331 -20.74 -24.31 -1.68
C LEU A 331 -20.87 -23.48 -0.39
N ALA A 332 -21.99 -22.78 -0.21
CA ALA A 332 -22.28 -22.03 1.02
C ALA A 332 -22.44 -22.93 2.23
N ASP A 333 -23.11 -24.08 2.11
CA ASP A 333 -23.20 -25.09 3.18
C ASP A 333 -21.81 -25.56 3.62
N LYS A 334 -20.92 -25.87 2.65
CA LYS A 334 -19.54 -26.29 2.95
C LYS A 334 -18.70 -25.17 3.53
N ALA A 335 -18.92 -23.93 3.09
CA ALA A 335 -18.25 -22.75 3.66
C ALA A 335 -18.61 -22.58 5.15
N ALA A 336 -19.89 -22.68 5.49
CA ALA A 336 -20.34 -22.64 6.88
C ALA A 336 -19.76 -23.78 7.73
N GLU A 337 -19.72 -25.03 7.18
CA GLU A 337 -19.15 -26.20 7.82
C GLU A 337 -17.68 -25.99 8.24
N VAL A 338 -16.86 -25.40 7.35
CA VAL A 338 -15.45 -25.14 7.64
C VAL A 338 -15.21 -23.83 8.41
N GLY A 339 -16.27 -23.08 8.71
CA GLY A 339 -16.18 -21.90 9.57
C GLY A 339 -15.90 -20.59 8.84
N VAL A 340 -16.28 -20.45 7.58
CA VAL A 340 -16.33 -19.17 6.87
C VAL A 340 -17.33 -18.23 7.52
N GLU A 341 -17.02 -16.93 7.55
CA GLU A 341 -17.82 -15.89 8.17
C GLU A 341 -18.46 -14.93 7.13
N ARG A 342 -17.91 -14.90 5.90
CA ARG A 342 -18.40 -14.08 4.78
C ARG A 342 -18.30 -14.84 3.46
N PHE A 343 -19.40 -14.90 2.71
CA PHE A 343 -19.46 -15.49 1.37
C PHE A 343 -19.52 -14.38 0.31
N VAL A 344 -18.58 -14.37 -0.64
CA VAL A 344 -18.49 -13.37 -1.70
C VAL A 344 -18.79 -14.03 -3.05
N LEU A 345 -19.88 -13.62 -3.69
CA LEU A 345 -20.20 -13.99 -5.06
C LEU A 345 -19.37 -13.12 -6.01
N ASP A 346 -18.46 -13.75 -6.75
CA ASP A 346 -17.55 -13.09 -7.69
C ASP A 346 -18.20 -12.81 -9.05
N ASP A 347 -17.41 -12.51 -10.10
CA ASP A 347 -17.84 -12.11 -11.44
C ASP A 347 -18.79 -13.13 -12.10
N GLY A 348 -19.86 -12.66 -12.79
CA GLY A 348 -20.80 -13.48 -13.54
C GLY A 348 -22.28 -13.35 -13.15
N TRP A 349 -22.64 -12.53 -12.15
CA TRP A 349 -24.00 -12.42 -11.62
C TRP A 349 -24.90 -11.47 -12.42
N PHE A 350 -24.33 -10.52 -13.16
CA PHE A 350 -25.06 -9.43 -13.82
C PHE A 350 -25.38 -9.77 -15.29
N ARG A 351 -26.22 -8.93 -15.87
CA ARG A 351 -26.85 -9.14 -17.18
C ARG A 351 -25.83 -9.36 -18.28
N GLY A 352 -26.02 -10.44 -19.04
CA GLY A 352 -25.17 -10.80 -20.18
C GLY A 352 -23.77 -11.30 -19.83
N ARG A 353 -23.36 -11.31 -18.55
CA ARG A 353 -22.01 -11.70 -18.13
C ARG A 353 -21.84 -13.20 -18.01
N ARG A 354 -21.44 -13.85 -19.13
CA ARG A 354 -21.16 -15.31 -19.20
C ARG A 354 -19.71 -15.61 -19.51
N SER A 355 -18.94 -14.57 -19.80
CA SER A 355 -17.51 -14.59 -20.08
C SER A 355 -16.95 -13.17 -19.99
N ASP A 356 -15.65 -13.01 -20.21
CA ASP A 356 -14.96 -11.70 -20.22
C ASP A 356 -15.44 -10.76 -21.35
N ASN A 357 -16.23 -11.27 -22.33
CA ASN A 357 -16.47 -10.56 -23.59
C ASN A 357 -17.63 -9.57 -23.52
N ALA A 358 -18.54 -9.69 -22.55
CA ALA A 358 -19.78 -8.94 -22.54
C ALA A 358 -20.22 -8.56 -21.11
N GLY A 359 -21.17 -7.63 -21.02
CA GLY A 359 -21.96 -7.35 -19.84
C GLY A 359 -21.37 -6.30 -18.88
N LEU A 360 -20.06 -5.98 -18.91
CA LEU A 360 -19.53 -4.90 -18.06
C LEU A 360 -20.19 -3.56 -18.42
N GLY A 361 -20.73 -2.91 -17.40
CA GLY A 361 -21.55 -1.72 -17.51
C GLY A 361 -23.00 -1.95 -17.08
N ASP A 362 -23.52 -3.14 -17.25
CA ASP A 362 -24.94 -3.51 -17.02
C ASP A 362 -25.15 -4.08 -15.60
N TRP A 363 -25.03 -3.24 -14.58
CA TRP A 363 -25.02 -3.65 -13.15
C TRP A 363 -26.40 -4.06 -12.63
N THR A 364 -27.12 -4.89 -13.37
CA THR A 364 -28.39 -5.47 -13.00
C THR A 364 -28.31 -6.99 -12.97
N VAL A 365 -28.97 -7.63 -12.00
CA VAL A 365 -28.96 -9.10 -11.89
C VAL A 365 -29.53 -9.72 -13.16
N ASP A 366 -28.86 -10.72 -13.72
CA ASP A 366 -29.26 -11.39 -14.94
C ASP A 366 -30.52 -12.26 -14.69
N PRO A 367 -31.69 -11.94 -15.31
CA PRO A 367 -32.90 -12.69 -15.07
C PRO A 367 -32.91 -14.10 -15.68
N VAL A 368 -31.98 -14.40 -16.59
CA VAL A 368 -31.86 -15.74 -17.21
C VAL A 368 -31.17 -16.71 -16.24
N VAL A 369 -30.11 -16.27 -15.57
CA VAL A 369 -29.39 -17.10 -14.59
C VAL A 369 -30.06 -17.02 -13.21
N TRP A 370 -30.58 -15.87 -12.87
CA TRP A 370 -31.18 -15.58 -11.58
C TRP A 370 -32.66 -15.17 -11.72
N PRO A 371 -33.56 -16.09 -12.08
CA PRO A 371 -34.98 -15.77 -12.35
C PRO A 371 -35.71 -15.17 -11.13
N GLU A 372 -35.27 -15.53 -9.92
CA GLU A 372 -35.77 -14.98 -8.65
C GLU A 372 -34.84 -13.89 -8.06
N GLY A 373 -33.87 -13.42 -8.85
CA GLY A 373 -32.79 -12.54 -8.36
C GLY A 373 -31.80 -13.28 -7.46
N LEU A 374 -30.95 -12.53 -6.76
CA LEU A 374 -29.94 -13.12 -5.83
C LEU A 374 -30.54 -13.52 -4.48
N THR A 375 -31.82 -13.18 -4.20
CA THR A 375 -32.48 -13.40 -2.91
C THR A 375 -32.35 -14.85 -2.41
N PRO A 376 -32.57 -15.91 -3.22
CA PRO A 376 -32.44 -17.28 -2.72
C PRO A 376 -31.05 -17.61 -2.19
N LEU A 377 -29.98 -17.14 -2.85
CA LEU A 377 -28.60 -17.36 -2.39
C LEU A 377 -28.28 -16.49 -1.16
N VAL A 378 -28.67 -15.22 -1.18
CA VAL A 378 -28.42 -14.27 -0.08
C VAL A 378 -29.09 -14.74 1.20
N ASP A 379 -30.35 -15.13 1.14
CA ASP A 379 -31.13 -15.61 2.30
C ASP A 379 -30.54 -16.93 2.83
N HIS A 380 -30.11 -17.83 1.96
CA HIS A 380 -29.45 -19.06 2.37
C HIS A 380 -28.13 -18.80 3.11
N VAL A 381 -27.24 -17.99 2.52
CA VAL A 381 -25.96 -17.60 3.15
C VAL A 381 -26.18 -16.98 4.53
N ARG A 382 -27.16 -16.07 4.65
CA ARG A 382 -27.51 -15.47 5.94
C ARG A 382 -28.11 -16.44 6.94
N SER A 383 -28.92 -17.38 6.46
CA SER A 383 -29.48 -18.44 7.33
C SER A 383 -28.41 -19.31 7.96
N LEU A 384 -27.23 -19.43 7.29
CA LEU A 384 -26.05 -20.11 7.78
C LEU A 384 -25.17 -19.23 8.71
N GLY A 385 -25.57 -17.98 9.00
CA GLY A 385 -24.87 -17.05 9.87
C GLY A 385 -23.69 -16.32 9.22
N MET A 386 -23.58 -16.35 7.89
CA MET A 386 -22.54 -15.66 7.15
C MET A 386 -23.03 -14.32 6.59
N GLU A 387 -22.10 -13.36 6.43
CA GLU A 387 -22.32 -12.14 5.65
C GLU A 387 -22.27 -12.46 4.16
N PHE A 388 -22.96 -11.63 3.35
CA PHE A 388 -22.93 -11.75 1.90
C PHE A 388 -22.22 -10.57 1.26
N GLY A 389 -21.29 -10.84 0.35
CA GLY A 389 -20.56 -9.88 -0.46
C GLY A 389 -20.72 -10.12 -1.96
N LEU A 390 -20.37 -9.11 -2.75
CA LEU A 390 -20.53 -9.12 -4.19
C LEU A 390 -19.31 -8.49 -4.89
N TRP A 391 -18.91 -9.07 -6.03
CA TRP A 391 -17.89 -8.50 -6.91
C TRP A 391 -18.49 -7.45 -7.86
N VAL A 392 -17.76 -6.36 -8.10
CA VAL A 392 -18.08 -5.34 -9.10
C VAL A 392 -16.81 -4.82 -9.77
N GLU A 393 -16.91 -4.38 -11.02
CA GLU A 393 -15.85 -3.71 -11.79
C GLU A 393 -16.43 -2.46 -12.50
N PRO A 394 -16.89 -1.45 -11.74
CA PRO A 394 -17.76 -0.40 -12.29
C PRO A 394 -17.03 0.65 -13.13
N GLU A 395 -15.70 0.70 -13.08
CA GLU A 395 -14.88 1.61 -13.87
C GLU A 395 -14.67 1.11 -15.31
N MET A 396 -15.10 -0.12 -15.60
CA MET A 396 -14.89 -0.77 -16.91
C MET A 396 -16.22 -1.00 -17.64
N VAL A 397 -16.12 -1.12 -18.97
CA VAL A 397 -17.25 -1.36 -19.84
C VAL A 397 -16.84 -2.29 -20.98
N ASN A 398 -17.72 -3.24 -21.35
CA ASN A 398 -17.59 -3.97 -22.61
C ASN A 398 -18.38 -3.21 -23.70
N LEU A 399 -17.89 -3.21 -24.94
CA LEU A 399 -18.70 -2.71 -26.07
C LEU A 399 -19.96 -3.56 -26.31
N ASP A 400 -19.91 -4.83 -25.93
CA ASP A 400 -21.08 -5.71 -25.86
C ASP A 400 -21.75 -5.62 -24.50
N SER A 401 -22.31 -4.46 -24.20
CA SER A 401 -23.19 -4.17 -23.07
C SER A 401 -24.33 -3.26 -23.54
N ASP A 402 -25.45 -3.24 -22.83
CA ASP A 402 -26.54 -2.33 -23.11
C ASP A 402 -26.09 -0.88 -22.87
N LEU A 403 -25.31 -0.65 -21.79
CA LEU A 403 -24.74 0.67 -21.49
C LEU A 403 -23.92 1.24 -22.65
N ALA A 404 -23.00 0.46 -23.22
CA ALA A 404 -22.15 0.94 -24.31
C ALA A 404 -22.92 1.16 -25.61
N ARG A 405 -24.01 0.43 -25.83
CA ARG A 405 -24.92 0.62 -26.99
C ARG A 405 -25.76 1.89 -26.87
N GLU A 406 -26.24 2.18 -25.64
CA GLU A 406 -27.05 3.36 -25.34
C GLU A 406 -26.21 4.62 -25.23
N HIS A 407 -25.01 4.52 -24.67
CA HIS A 407 -24.09 5.62 -24.37
C HIS A 407 -22.66 5.36 -24.85
N PRO A 408 -22.43 5.24 -26.17
CA PRO A 408 -21.10 5.02 -26.71
C PRO A 408 -20.12 6.17 -26.42
N ASP A 409 -20.63 7.36 -26.14
CA ASP A 409 -19.90 8.57 -25.74
C ASP A 409 -19.41 8.55 -24.29
N TRP A 410 -19.82 7.57 -23.48
CA TRP A 410 -19.31 7.38 -22.13
C TRP A 410 -18.06 6.46 -22.07
N VAL A 411 -17.66 5.89 -23.17
CA VAL A 411 -16.44 5.10 -23.27
C VAL A 411 -15.25 6.03 -23.49
N LEU A 412 -14.27 6.01 -22.58
CA LEU A 412 -13.06 6.81 -22.73
C LEU A 412 -12.28 6.44 -23.99
N GLY A 413 -11.86 7.46 -24.73
CA GLY A 413 -11.09 7.30 -25.94
C GLY A 413 -10.93 8.62 -26.70
N SER A 414 -10.03 8.61 -27.67
CA SER A 414 -9.81 9.75 -28.56
C SER A 414 -10.93 9.89 -29.61
N SER A 415 -10.95 11.01 -30.30
CA SER A 415 -11.82 11.23 -31.46
C SER A 415 -11.66 10.16 -32.58
N ARG A 416 -10.64 9.29 -32.46
CA ARG A 416 -10.36 8.16 -33.38
C ARG A 416 -10.84 6.82 -32.86
N GLY A 417 -11.40 6.76 -31.65
CA GLY A 417 -11.89 5.56 -30.97
C GLY A 417 -11.23 5.28 -29.62
N ALA A 418 -11.67 4.23 -28.96
CA ALA A 418 -11.28 3.89 -27.58
C ALA A 418 -9.90 3.18 -27.45
N GLY A 419 -9.11 3.11 -28.53
CA GLY A 419 -7.83 2.43 -28.53
C GLY A 419 -7.90 0.90 -28.41
N PRO A 420 -6.79 0.23 -28.05
CA PRO A 420 -6.76 -1.22 -27.91
C PRO A 420 -7.55 -1.67 -26.69
N SER A 421 -8.32 -2.76 -26.81
CA SER A 421 -8.95 -3.42 -25.68
C SER A 421 -7.94 -4.17 -24.82
N SER A 422 -8.28 -4.41 -23.55
CA SER A 422 -7.60 -5.35 -22.67
C SER A 422 -8.67 -6.21 -22.00
N ARG A 423 -8.59 -7.54 -22.11
CA ARG A 423 -9.65 -8.48 -21.66
C ARG A 423 -11.03 -8.12 -22.24
N ASN A 424 -11.08 -7.66 -23.49
CA ASN A 424 -12.28 -7.16 -24.17
C ASN A 424 -12.96 -5.95 -23.48
N GLN A 425 -12.26 -5.28 -22.59
CA GLN A 425 -12.75 -4.16 -21.81
C GLN A 425 -12.21 -2.82 -22.32
N TYR A 426 -12.97 -1.78 -22.00
CA TYR A 426 -12.66 -0.36 -22.14
C TYR A 426 -12.95 0.35 -20.82
N VAL A 427 -12.53 1.60 -20.69
CA VAL A 427 -12.74 2.39 -19.48
C VAL A 427 -14.00 3.25 -19.64
N LEU A 428 -14.85 3.24 -18.61
CA LEU A 428 -15.99 4.14 -18.52
C LEU A 428 -15.52 5.51 -18.01
N ASP A 429 -15.97 6.58 -18.64
CA ASP A 429 -15.64 7.96 -18.27
C ASP A 429 -16.35 8.41 -17.00
N LEU A 430 -15.72 8.20 -15.84
CA LEU A 430 -16.25 8.67 -14.55
C LEU A 430 -16.18 10.20 -14.39
N ALA A 431 -15.37 10.89 -15.20
CA ALA A 431 -15.37 12.35 -15.22
C ALA A 431 -16.64 12.92 -15.86
N ASN A 432 -17.38 12.11 -16.64
CA ASN A 432 -18.71 12.43 -17.15
C ASN A 432 -19.76 12.31 -16.01
N PRO A 433 -20.43 13.40 -15.62
CA PRO A 433 -21.39 13.36 -14.52
C PRO A 433 -22.55 12.36 -14.72
N GLN A 434 -23.01 12.17 -15.95
CA GLN A 434 -24.12 11.26 -16.25
C GLN A 434 -23.71 9.78 -16.08
N ALA A 435 -22.50 9.40 -16.51
CA ALA A 435 -21.94 8.07 -16.29
C ALA A 435 -21.71 7.81 -14.80
N TRP A 436 -21.23 8.81 -14.08
CA TRP A 436 -21.01 8.75 -12.66
C TRP A 436 -22.33 8.57 -11.87
N ASP A 437 -23.35 9.37 -12.17
CA ASP A 437 -24.69 9.28 -11.55
C ASP A 437 -25.32 7.90 -11.82
N TYR A 438 -25.22 7.41 -13.07
CA TYR A 438 -25.70 6.08 -13.43
C TYR A 438 -25.07 4.98 -12.56
N LEU A 439 -23.74 5.00 -12.43
CA LEU A 439 -23.03 3.99 -11.62
C LEU A 439 -23.42 4.05 -10.15
N LEU A 440 -23.50 5.25 -9.57
CA LEU A 440 -23.88 5.41 -8.18
C LEU A 440 -25.27 4.83 -7.92
N GLU A 441 -26.25 5.12 -8.79
CA GLU A 441 -27.62 4.62 -8.62
C GLU A 441 -27.70 3.10 -8.87
N ALA A 442 -26.98 2.57 -9.87
CA ALA A 442 -26.97 1.14 -10.15
C ALA A 442 -26.36 0.32 -9.01
N LEU A 443 -25.22 0.78 -8.46
CA LEU A 443 -24.57 0.13 -7.32
C LEU A 443 -25.43 0.26 -6.04
N ASN A 444 -25.99 1.43 -5.76
CA ASN A 444 -26.91 1.59 -4.65
C ASN A 444 -28.10 0.64 -4.72
N ALA A 445 -28.72 0.52 -5.90
CA ALA A 445 -29.89 -0.34 -6.08
C ALA A 445 -29.59 -1.81 -5.75
N VAL A 446 -28.42 -2.30 -6.11
CA VAL A 446 -27.99 -3.68 -5.82
C VAL A 446 -27.64 -3.83 -4.32
N VAL A 447 -26.89 -2.88 -3.76
CA VAL A 447 -26.51 -2.90 -2.33
C VAL A 447 -27.76 -2.85 -1.44
N ASP A 448 -28.69 -1.95 -1.71
CA ASP A 448 -29.95 -1.81 -0.95
C ASP A 448 -30.82 -3.07 -1.10
N LYS A 449 -31.09 -3.48 -2.34
CA LYS A 449 -32.01 -4.56 -2.62
C LYS A 449 -31.64 -5.86 -1.92
N TYR A 450 -30.34 -6.18 -1.90
CA TYR A 450 -29.84 -7.43 -1.35
C TYR A 450 -29.15 -7.26 0.01
N GLY A 451 -29.05 -6.03 0.53
CA GLY A 451 -28.39 -5.72 1.81
C GLY A 451 -26.93 -6.12 1.81
N ILE A 452 -26.20 -5.81 0.73
CA ILE A 452 -24.81 -6.18 0.56
C ILE A 452 -23.93 -5.48 1.59
N GLY A 453 -23.18 -6.25 2.40
CA GLY A 453 -22.25 -5.72 3.40
C GLY A 453 -20.81 -5.59 2.93
N TYR A 454 -20.49 -6.14 1.76
CA TYR A 454 -19.12 -6.16 1.24
C TYR A 454 -19.09 -6.13 -0.28
N LEU A 455 -18.23 -5.28 -0.84
CA LEU A 455 -17.94 -5.25 -2.28
C LEU A 455 -16.46 -5.56 -2.54
N LYS A 456 -16.20 -6.51 -3.44
CA LYS A 456 -14.89 -6.66 -4.08
C LYS A 456 -14.90 -5.78 -5.33
N TRP A 457 -14.19 -4.66 -5.26
CA TRP A 457 -14.12 -3.64 -6.31
C TRP A 457 -12.90 -3.86 -7.18
N ASP A 458 -13.09 -4.32 -8.38
CA ASP A 458 -12.02 -4.65 -9.33
C ASP A 458 -11.78 -3.56 -10.37
N HIS A 459 -10.62 -3.63 -11.05
CA HIS A 459 -10.17 -2.71 -12.08
C HIS A 459 -9.16 -3.41 -13.01
N ASN A 460 -9.62 -4.12 -14.03
CA ASN A 460 -8.78 -5.04 -14.81
C ASN A 460 -8.15 -4.44 -16.07
N ARG A 461 -8.48 -3.20 -16.44
CA ARG A 461 -7.92 -2.54 -17.61
C ARG A 461 -7.11 -1.29 -17.24
N GLU A 462 -5.95 -1.13 -17.87
CA GLU A 462 -5.14 0.08 -17.75
C GLU A 462 -5.72 1.23 -18.56
N LEU A 463 -5.49 2.47 -18.09
CA LEU A 463 -5.99 3.70 -18.68
C LEU A 463 -4.96 4.24 -19.70
N HIS A 464 -4.99 3.76 -20.93
CA HIS A 464 -4.02 4.18 -21.96
C HIS A 464 -4.40 5.50 -22.62
N GLU A 465 -5.53 5.57 -23.31
CA GLU A 465 -6.04 6.78 -23.94
C GLU A 465 -7.05 7.49 -23.04
N ALA A 466 -6.57 8.05 -21.93
CA ALA A 466 -7.40 8.79 -20.99
C ALA A 466 -7.69 10.20 -21.49
N VAL A 467 -8.47 10.29 -22.54
CA VAL A 467 -8.90 11.55 -23.14
C VAL A 467 -10.39 11.55 -23.43
N HIS A 468 -11.00 12.71 -23.41
CA HIS A 468 -12.44 12.89 -23.64
C HIS A 468 -12.76 14.20 -24.37
N GLY A 469 -13.87 14.18 -25.11
CA GLY A 469 -14.54 15.34 -25.67
C GLY A 469 -13.79 16.00 -26.85
N PRO A 470 -14.27 17.18 -27.28
CA PRO A 470 -13.63 17.89 -28.38
C PRO A 470 -12.18 18.28 -28.09
N GLY A 471 -11.27 17.86 -28.96
CA GLY A 471 -9.84 18.15 -28.83
C GLY A 471 -9.08 17.16 -27.96
N ASP A 472 -9.66 15.98 -27.66
CA ASP A 472 -9.01 14.86 -26.98
C ASP A 472 -8.28 15.32 -25.69
N ARG A 473 -9.03 15.96 -24.77
CA ARG A 473 -8.45 16.50 -23.52
C ARG A 473 -8.14 15.38 -22.54
N PRO A 474 -6.96 15.38 -21.91
CA PRO A 474 -6.61 14.41 -20.86
C PRO A 474 -7.56 14.52 -19.67
N VAL A 475 -7.95 13.34 -19.10
CA VAL A 475 -8.88 13.24 -17.97
C VAL A 475 -8.42 12.25 -16.90
N ALA A 476 -7.14 11.84 -16.90
CA ALA A 476 -6.65 10.83 -15.95
C ALA A 476 -6.76 11.29 -14.48
N HIS A 477 -6.44 12.55 -14.20
CA HIS A 477 -6.62 13.16 -12.87
C HIS A 477 -8.10 13.20 -12.47
N ALA A 478 -8.95 13.69 -13.37
CA ALA A 478 -10.39 13.81 -13.13
C ALA A 478 -11.04 12.43 -12.91
N GLN A 479 -10.59 11.40 -13.62
CA GLN A 479 -11.05 10.01 -13.48
C GLN A 479 -10.78 9.48 -12.06
N VAL A 480 -9.57 9.67 -11.54
CA VAL A 480 -9.22 9.23 -10.17
C VAL A 480 -10.02 9.99 -9.12
N LEU A 481 -10.19 11.31 -9.25
CA LEU A 481 -11.01 12.08 -8.33
C LEU A 481 -12.49 11.67 -8.40
N ALA A 482 -12.99 11.32 -9.59
CA ALA A 482 -14.36 10.85 -9.75
C ALA A 482 -14.57 9.48 -9.09
N LEU A 483 -13.59 8.56 -9.23
CA LEU A 483 -13.58 7.29 -8.50
C LEU A 483 -13.65 7.52 -6.98
N TYR A 484 -12.80 8.40 -6.44
CA TYR A 484 -12.79 8.69 -5.02
C TYR A 484 -14.16 9.20 -4.54
N ARG A 485 -14.75 10.15 -5.26
CA ARG A 485 -16.11 10.65 -4.96
C ARG A 485 -17.18 9.56 -5.03
N LEU A 486 -17.06 8.62 -6.00
CA LEU A 486 -18.03 7.53 -6.16
C LEU A 486 -18.01 6.58 -4.95
N ILE A 487 -16.81 6.18 -4.52
CA ILE A 487 -16.65 5.31 -3.34
C ILE A 487 -17.11 6.05 -2.07
N ASP A 488 -16.72 7.32 -1.90
CA ASP A 488 -17.11 8.13 -0.75
C ASP A 488 -18.64 8.28 -0.68
N ALA A 489 -19.31 8.59 -1.79
CA ALA A 489 -20.77 8.71 -1.87
C ALA A 489 -21.49 7.38 -1.60
N LEU A 490 -20.94 6.26 -2.07
CA LEU A 490 -21.50 4.94 -1.81
C LEU A 490 -21.38 4.58 -0.32
N LYS A 491 -20.24 4.83 0.31
CA LYS A 491 -20.02 4.60 1.76
C LYS A 491 -20.84 5.57 2.64
N GLU A 492 -21.07 6.80 2.18
CA GLU A 492 -21.96 7.74 2.89
C GLU A 492 -23.41 7.24 2.93
N ARG A 493 -23.90 6.65 1.82
CA ARG A 493 -25.22 6.02 1.76
C ARG A 493 -25.28 4.71 2.55
N HIS A 494 -24.19 3.96 2.59
CA HIS A 494 -24.06 2.65 3.25
C HIS A 494 -22.89 2.64 4.25
N PRO A 495 -22.99 3.26 5.42
CA PRO A 495 -21.87 3.42 6.36
C PRO A 495 -21.25 2.11 6.87
N GLY A 496 -22.00 0.98 6.79
CA GLY A 496 -21.52 -0.35 7.15
C GLY A 496 -20.88 -1.14 6.00
N LEU A 497 -20.84 -0.57 4.79
CA LEU A 497 -20.31 -1.25 3.62
C LEU A 497 -18.77 -1.30 3.68
N GLU A 498 -18.22 -2.50 3.66
CA GLU A 498 -16.78 -2.72 3.46
C GLU A 498 -16.46 -2.89 1.97
N ILE A 499 -15.34 -2.32 1.54
CA ILE A 499 -14.88 -2.40 0.15
C ILE A 499 -13.45 -2.96 0.11
N GLU A 500 -13.24 -4.01 -0.70
CA GLU A 500 -11.93 -4.51 -1.07
C GLU A 500 -11.46 -3.89 -2.38
N SER A 501 -10.28 -3.29 -2.41
CA SER A 501 -9.63 -2.85 -3.64
C SER A 501 -8.92 -4.02 -4.31
N CYS A 502 -9.38 -4.38 -5.49
CA CYS A 502 -8.74 -5.27 -6.45
C CYS A 502 -8.39 -4.49 -7.73
N ALA A 503 -7.34 -4.88 -8.43
CA ALA A 503 -7.03 -4.32 -9.75
C ALA A 503 -6.14 -5.29 -10.54
N SER A 504 -6.72 -6.35 -11.08
CA SER A 504 -6.00 -7.54 -11.57
C SER A 504 -5.06 -8.07 -10.47
N GLY A 505 -5.62 -8.29 -9.28
CA GLY A 505 -4.83 -8.50 -8.08
C GLY A 505 -4.34 -7.19 -7.45
N GLY A 506 -3.03 -7.08 -7.23
CA GLY A 506 -2.40 -5.99 -6.50
C GLY A 506 -2.03 -4.74 -7.31
N GLY A 507 -2.72 -4.46 -8.42
CA GLY A 507 -2.39 -3.33 -9.29
C GLY A 507 -2.82 -1.95 -8.78
N ARG A 508 -3.64 -1.88 -7.70
CA ARG A 508 -4.04 -0.62 -7.06
C ARG A 508 -3.95 -0.76 -5.55
N VAL A 509 -2.73 -0.61 -5.05
CA VAL A 509 -2.42 -0.67 -3.61
C VAL A 509 -1.66 0.59 -3.23
N ASP A 510 -2.39 1.57 -2.74
CA ASP A 510 -1.87 2.86 -2.29
C ASP A 510 -2.75 3.42 -1.16
N LEU A 511 -2.21 4.42 -0.43
CA LEU A 511 -2.93 5.03 0.69
C LEU A 511 -4.09 5.94 0.25
N GLY A 512 -4.19 6.34 -1.02
CA GLY A 512 -5.31 7.09 -1.57
C GLY A 512 -6.58 6.24 -1.66
N ILE A 513 -6.48 5.03 -2.26
CA ILE A 513 -7.60 4.09 -2.29
C ILE A 513 -7.90 3.55 -0.89
N LEU A 514 -6.89 3.27 -0.08
CA LEU A 514 -7.07 2.78 1.29
C LEU A 514 -7.68 3.81 2.25
N ALA A 515 -7.67 5.09 1.93
CA ALA A 515 -8.43 6.08 2.66
C ALA A 515 -9.96 5.82 2.59
N ARG A 516 -10.41 5.00 1.62
CA ARG A 516 -11.81 4.75 1.26
C ARG A 516 -12.20 3.28 1.30
N THR A 517 -11.21 2.39 1.28
CA THR A 517 -11.41 0.93 1.25
C THR A 517 -10.89 0.27 2.52
N ASP A 518 -11.34 -0.93 2.80
CA ASP A 518 -11.16 -1.62 4.07
C ASP A 518 -10.21 -2.82 3.96
N ARG A 519 -9.82 -3.18 2.73
CA ARG A 519 -8.97 -4.31 2.40
C ARG A 519 -8.40 -4.15 1.00
N VAL A 520 -7.27 -4.80 0.71
CA VAL A 520 -6.75 -4.96 -0.65
C VAL A 520 -6.59 -6.43 -1.00
N TRP A 521 -6.88 -6.78 -2.25
CA TRP A 521 -6.48 -8.04 -2.83
C TRP A 521 -5.03 -7.90 -3.35
N ALA A 522 -4.08 -8.56 -2.67
CA ALA A 522 -2.66 -8.31 -2.90
C ALA A 522 -2.15 -8.91 -4.22
N SER A 523 -2.79 -9.97 -4.71
CA SER A 523 -2.46 -10.66 -5.96
C SER A 523 -3.54 -11.68 -6.32
N ASP A 524 -3.81 -11.89 -7.61
CA ASP A 524 -4.64 -13.01 -8.09
C ASP A 524 -3.92 -14.36 -7.96
N CYS A 525 -2.60 -14.35 -7.74
CA CYS A 525 -1.85 -15.56 -7.47
C CYS A 525 -2.09 -16.05 -6.04
N ILE A 526 -2.60 -17.27 -5.90
CA ILE A 526 -2.80 -17.95 -4.60
C ILE A 526 -1.74 -19.05 -4.38
N ASP A 527 -0.84 -19.28 -5.34
CA ASP A 527 0.32 -20.17 -5.16
C ASP A 527 1.11 -19.76 -3.92
N PRO A 528 1.25 -20.66 -2.92
CA PRO A 528 1.88 -20.30 -1.65
C PRO A 528 3.37 -19.96 -1.78
N VAL A 529 4.08 -20.45 -2.80
CA VAL A 529 5.48 -20.08 -3.07
C VAL A 529 5.57 -18.62 -3.47
N GLU A 530 4.73 -18.19 -4.42
CA GLU A 530 4.65 -16.80 -4.85
C GLU A 530 4.15 -15.88 -3.71
N ARG A 531 3.12 -16.34 -2.97
CA ARG A 531 2.54 -15.60 -1.84
C ARG A 531 3.51 -15.35 -0.70
N GLN A 532 4.47 -16.24 -0.45
CA GLN A 532 5.52 -15.98 0.53
C GLN A 532 6.29 -14.69 0.22
N SER A 533 6.59 -14.41 -1.05
CA SER A 533 7.23 -13.18 -1.49
C SER A 533 6.25 -12.00 -1.53
N ILE A 534 5.08 -12.18 -2.17
CA ILE A 534 4.08 -11.12 -2.36
C ILE A 534 3.61 -10.55 -1.02
N GLN A 535 3.26 -11.42 -0.06
CA GLN A 535 2.82 -11.01 1.29
C GLN A 535 3.94 -10.34 2.08
N ARG A 536 5.18 -10.91 2.01
CA ARG A 536 6.36 -10.34 2.67
C ARG A 536 6.58 -8.87 2.29
N TRP A 537 6.43 -8.52 1.02
CA TRP A 537 6.68 -7.18 0.51
C TRP A 537 5.44 -6.28 0.51
N THR A 538 4.24 -6.84 0.44
CA THR A 538 3.00 -6.08 0.65
C THR A 538 2.93 -5.52 2.07
N THR A 539 3.34 -6.31 3.07
CA THR A 539 3.37 -5.88 4.47
C THR A 539 4.52 -4.89 4.79
N GLN A 540 5.27 -4.43 3.80
CA GLN A 540 6.18 -3.30 3.98
C GLN A 540 5.42 -1.96 4.14
N LEU A 541 4.21 -1.86 3.60
CA LEU A 541 3.33 -0.69 3.72
C LEU A 541 2.07 -1.00 4.52
N LEU A 542 1.46 -2.18 4.32
CA LEU A 542 0.15 -2.52 4.87
C LEU A 542 0.26 -3.48 6.06
N PRO A 543 -0.52 -3.26 7.13
CA PRO A 543 -0.65 -4.25 8.18
C PRO A 543 -1.42 -5.49 7.67
N PRO A 544 -1.16 -6.69 8.26
CA PRO A 544 -1.74 -7.95 7.78
C PRO A 544 -3.26 -7.96 7.64
N GLU A 545 -3.98 -7.29 8.53
CA GLU A 545 -5.45 -7.24 8.55
C GLU A 545 -6.07 -6.53 7.35
N LEU A 546 -5.29 -5.76 6.60
CA LEU A 546 -5.73 -5.08 5.38
C LEU A 546 -5.33 -5.82 4.10
N MET A 547 -4.59 -6.92 4.20
CA MET A 547 -4.07 -7.69 3.07
C MET A 547 -4.79 -9.04 2.94
N GLY A 548 -5.53 -9.26 1.87
CA GLY A 548 -6.18 -10.53 1.57
C GLY A 548 -5.19 -11.68 1.35
N ALA A 549 -5.37 -12.77 2.11
CA ALA A 549 -4.58 -13.99 2.02
C ALA A 549 -5.51 -15.21 1.99
N HIS A 550 -5.63 -15.86 0.83
CA HIS A 550 -6.56 -16.98 0.64
C HIS A 550 -5.83 -18.32 0.52
N VAL A 551 -6.49 -19.38 0.99
CA VAL A 551 -6.15 -20.76 0.71
C VAL A 551 -6.81 -21.14 -0.61
N GLY A 552 -6.00 -21.53 -1.59
CA GLY A 552 -6.47 -22.05 -2.87
C GLY A 552 -6.43 -23.57 -2.96
N SER A 553 -6.79 -24.11 -4.13
CA SER A 553 -6.72 -25.54 -4.45
C SER A 553 -5.29 -26.08 -4.39
N ALA A 554 -5.13 -27.41 -4.30
CA ALA A 554 -3.82 -28.08 -4.30
C ALA A 554 -2.99 -27.75 -5.56
N THR A 555 -3.65 -27.62 -6.70
CA THR A 555 -3.07 -27.10 -7.95
C THR A 555 -3.45 -25.62 -8.05
N SER A 556 -2.46 -24.76 -8.07
CA SER A 556 -2.65 -23.31 -8.17
C SER A 556 -3.11 -22.90 -9.57
N HIS A 557 -4.18 -22.11 -9.65
CA HIS A 557 -4.78 -21.64 -10.90
C HIS A 557 -3.80 -20.89 -11.83
N THR A 558 -2.89 -20.07 -11.24
CA THR A 558 -2.01 -19.18 -12.02
C THR A 558 -0.68 -19.80 -12.41
N THR A 559 -0.25 -20.88 -11.77
CA THR A 559 1.09 -21.44 -11.94
C THR A 559 1.10 -22.93 -12.25
N ASP A 560 -0.04 -23.62 -12.14
CA ASP A 560 -0.18 -25.08 -12.20
C ASP A 560 0.69 -25.84 -11.17
N ARG A 561 1.27 -25.13 -10.20
CA ARG A 561 2.07 -25.74 -9.14
C ARG A 561 1.17 -26.53 -8.19
N VAL A 562 1.64 -27.72 -7.79
CA VAL A 562 0.97 -28.56 -6.80
C VAL A 562 1.74 -28.49 -5.49
N THR A 563 1.10 -28.06 -4.41
CA THR A 563 1.73 -27.89 -3.10
C THR A 563 0.95 -28.62 -2.00
N SER A 564 1.64 -28.90 -0.89
CA SER A 564 1.04 -29.54 0.28
C SER A 564 0.03 -28.64 1.00
N ASP A 565 -0.98 -29.23 1.64
CA ASP A 565 -1.95 -28.47 2.47
C ASP A 565 -1.26 -27.68 3.57
N THR A 566 -0.32 -28.28 4.30
CA THR A 566 0.43 -27.62 5.36
C THR A 566 1.06 -26.32 4.89
N PHE A 567 1.70 -26.31 3.71
CA PHE A 567 2.36 -25.13 3.18
C PHE A 567 1.37 -24.04 2.76
N ARG A 568 0.24 -24.44 2.10
CA ARG A 568 -0.84 -23.51 1.70
C ARG A 568 -1.48 -22.85 2.91
N LEU A 569 -1.87 -23.67 3.90
CA LEU A 569 -2.56 -23.23 5.11
C LEU A 569 -1.70 -22.30 5.97
N ILE A 570 -0.40 -22.64 6.18
CA ILE A 570 0.51 -21.78 6.96
C ILE A 570 0.76 -20.45 6.21
N THR A 571 0.94 -20.48 4.90
CA THR A 571 1.16 -19.26 4.11
C THR A 571 -0.03 -18.30 4.18
N ALA A 572 -1.25 -18.81 4.06
CA ALA A 572 -2.47 -17.99 4.09
C ALA A 572 -2.87 -17.51 5.50
N LEU A 573 -2.19 -18.00 6.56
CA LEU A 573 -2.49 -17.60 7.92
C LEU A 573 -2.11 -16.13 8.21
N PHE A 574 -1.07 -15.61 7.54
CA PHE A 574 -0.48 -14.29 7.82
C PHE A 574 -1.11 -13.17 6.96
N GLY A 575 -2.41 -12.94 7.16
CA GLY A 575 -3.17 -11.90 6.48
C GLY A 575 -4.63 -11.91 6.91
N HIS A 576 -5.46 -11.17 6.18
CA HIS A 576 -6.92 -11.28 6.31
C HIS A 576 -7.36 -12.55 5.56
N ALA A 577 -7.67 -13.57 6.34
CA ALA A 577 -7.86 -14.93 5.89
C ALA A 577 -9.06 -15.13 4.95
N GLY A 578 -8.90 -15.99 3.97
CA GLY A 578 -9.99 -16.43 3.10
C GLY A 578 -9.71 -17.79 2.44
N ILE A 579 -10.71 -18.27 1.74
CA ILE A 579 -10.69 -19.51 0.96
C ILE A 579 -11.17 -19.19 -0.45
N GLU A 580 -10.50 -19.74 -1.46
CA GLU A 580 -10.85 -19.54 -2.85
C GLU A 580 -10.66 -20.86 -3.63
N GLN A 581 -11.51 -21.84 -3.33
CA GLN A 581 -11.56 -23.14 -3.99
C GLN A 581 -12.94 -23.77 -3.90
N ASP A 582 -13.23 -24.76 -4.75
CA ASP A 582 -14.49 -25.51 -4.74
C ASP A 582 -14.52 -26.50 -3.57
N LEU A 583 -15.07 -26.07 -2.44
CA LEU A 583 -15.21 -26.89 -1.21
C LEU A 583 -16.11 -28.13 -1.42
N THR A 584 -16.96 -28.13 -2.45
CA THR A 584 -17.84 -29.28 -2.74
C THR A 584 -17.07 -30.47 -3.31
N ARG A 585 -15.84 -30.26 -3.75
CA ARG A 585 -14.92 -31.28 -4.27
C ARG A 585 -13.88 -31.75 -3.28
N CYS A 586 -13.81 -31.11 -2.11
CA CYS A 586 -12.85 -31.47 -1.06
C CYS A 586 -13.20 -32.81 -0.43
N THR A 587 -12.18 -33.59 -0.09
CA THR A 587 -12.32 -34.79 0.74
C THR A 587 -12.69 -34.42 2.18
N PRO A 588 -13.25 -35.36 2.97
CA PRO A 588 -13.52 -35.11 4.38
C PRO A 588 -12.27 -34.68 5.17
N GLU A 589 -11.10 -35.20 4.83
CA GLU A 589 -9.81 -34.87 5.44
C GLU A 589 -9.38 -33.44 5.12
N GLU A 590 -9.56 -32.98 3.88
CA GLU A 590 -9.29 -31.59 3.46
C GLU A 590 -10.23 -30.63 4.17
N LEU A 591 -11.53 -30.94 4.26
CA LEU A 591 -12.49 -30.11 5.00
C LEU A 591 -12.15 -30.04 6.49
N ALA A 592 -11.74 -31.14 7.11
CA ALA A 592 -11.30 -31.17 8.50
C ALA A 592 -10.05 -30.27 8.73
N ARG A 593 -9.09 -30.26 7.79
CA ARG A 593 -7.92 -29.38 7.86
C ARG A 593 -8.29 -27.90 7.67
N LEU A 594 -9.20 -27.59 6.77
CA LEU A 594 -9.72 -26.21 6.61
C LEU A 594 -10.47 -25.76 7.87
N THR A 595 -11.25 -26.63 8.51
CA THR A 595 -11.90 -26.35 9.80
C THR A 595 -10.87 -26.07 10.90
N ALA A 596 -9.81 -26.87 10.98
CA ALA A 596 -8.72 -26.63 11.94
C ALA A 596 -7.99 -25.31 11.65
N TRP A 597 -7.79 -24.97 10.37
CA TRP A 597 -7.16 -23.71 9.95
C TRP A 597 -7.98 -22.49 10.31
N THR A 598 -9.30 -22.50 10.05
CA THR A 598 -10.17 -21.38 10.41
C THR A 598 -10.25 -21.21 11.94
N ALA A 599 -10.29 -22.32 12.68
CA ALA A 599 -10.24 -22.29 14.15
C ALA A 599 -8.93 -21.68 14.66
N LEU A 600 -7.79 -22.11 14.12
CA LEU A 600 -6.46 -21.59 14.46
C LEU A 600 -6.34 -20.10 14.08
N HIS A 601 -6.81 -19.70 12.89
CA HIS A 601 -6.82 -18.31 12.51
C HIS A 601 -7.62 -17.45 13.49
N ARG A 602 -8.81 -17.88 13.89
CA ARG A 602 -9.64 -17.17 14.89
C ARG A 602 -8.93 -17.05 16.24
N GLU A 603 -8.23 -18.10 16.68
CA GLU A 603 -7.42 -18.07 17.91
C GLU A 603 -6.31 -17.02 17.81
N LEU A 604 -5.57 -17.02 16.70
CA LEU A 604 -4.40 -16.16 16.50
C LEU A 604 -4.74 -14.77 15.94
N ARG A 605 -5.94 -14.56 15.41
CA ARG A 605 -6.39 -13.32 14.75
C ARG A 605 -6.09 -12.03 15.54
N PRO A 606 -6.34 -11.96 16.86
CA PRO A 606 -5.99 -10.77 17.63
C PRO A 606 -4.49 -10.45 17.60
N LEU A 607 -3.63 -11.46 17.64
CA LEU A 607 -2.18 -11.29 17.52
C LEU A 607 -1.78 -10.92 16.08
N LEU A 608 -2.27 -11.67 15.10
CA LEU A 608 -1.94 -11.47 13.68
C LEU A 608 -2.32 -10.08 13.18
N HIS A 609 -3.45 -9.54 13.65
CA HIS A 609 -4.01 -8.27 13.18
C HIS A 609 -3.67 -7.07 14.09
N GLY A 610 -3.20 -7.30 15.30
CA GLY A 610 -2.83 -6.23 16.26
C GLY A 610 -1.34 -6.13 16.56
N GLY A 611 -0.58 -7.15 16.20
CA GLY A 611 0.85 -7.23 16.47
C GLY A 611 1.73 -6.51 15.45
N ARG A 612 3.04 -6.55 15.68
CA ARG A 612 4.09 -6.02 14.82
C ARG A 612 4.58 -7.10 13.87
N THR A 613 4.58 -6.83 12.59
CA THR A 613 5.19 -7.72 11.58
C THR A 613 6.71 -7.67 11.71
N VAL A 614 7.35 -8.85 11.74
CA VAL A 614 8.79 -8.99 11.88
C VAL A 614 9.34 -10.00 10.86
N ARG A 615 10.56 -9.75 10.36
CA ARG A 615 11.21 -10.55 9.32
C ARG A 615 12.70 -10.71 9.63
N ALA A 616 13.26 -11.87 9.35
CA ALA A 616 14.70 -12.08 9.48
C ALA A 616 15.43 -11.85 8.15
N ASP A 617 16.65 -11.35 8.24
CA ASP A 617 17.59 -11.21 7.14
C ASP A 617 18.45 -12.47 7.02
N LEU A 618 18.18 -13.33 6.04
CA LEU A 618 18.80 -14.66 5.90
C LEU A 618 19.79 -14.78 4.74
N GLY A 619 20.12 -13.66 4.07
CA GLY A 619 21.13 -13.65 3.01
C GLY A 619 20.69 -14.27 1.67
N GLY A 620 19.41 -14.62 1.50
CA GLY A 620 18.85 -15.18 0.27
C GLY A 620 17.33 -15.35 0.33
N ASP A 621 16.73 -15.75 -0.80
CA ASP A 621 15.28 -15.86 -0.96
C ASP A 621 14.75 -17.30 -0.90
N ALA A 622 15.65 -18.30 -0.76
CA ALA A 622 15.25 -19.71 -0.75
C ALA A 622 14.55 -20.12 0.56
N THR A 623 14.83 -19.42 1.65
CA THR A 623 14.29 -19.69 2.97
C THR A 623 13.91 -18.37 3.64
N LEU A 624 12.76 -18.34 4.27
CA LEU A 624 12.20 -17.13 4.86
C LEU A 624 11.80 -17.40 6.32
N LEU A 625 12.07 -16.44 7.20
CA LEU A 625 11.48 -16.35 8.51
C LEU A 625 10.73 -15.01 8.59
N HIS A 626 9.46 -15.09 8.88
CA HIS A 626 8.62 -13.93 9.20
C HIS A 626 7.66 -14.29 10.33
N GLY A 627 7.08 -13.29 10.96
CA GLY A 627 6.12 -13.51 12.03
C GLY A 627 5.42 -12.24 12.46
N VAL A 628 4.58 -12.40 13.47
CA VAL A 628 3.91 -11.30 14.16
C VAL A 628 4.17 -11.43 15.66
N VAL A 629 4.58 -10.34 16.28
CA VAL A 629 4.86 -10.23 17.71
C VAL A 629 3.89 -9.21 18.32
N SER A 630 3.28 -9.55 19.46
CA SER A 630 2.40 -8.60 20.18
C SER A 630 3.13 -7.32 20.56
N GLN A 631 2.42 -6.20 20.65
CA GLN A 631 3.02 -4.89 20.96
C GLN A 631 3.80 -4.90 22.31
N ASP A 632 3.31 -5.66 23.30
CA ASP A 632 3.92 -5.85 24.61
C ASP A 632 5.01 -6.95 24.65
N ARG A 633 5.26 -7.63 23.51
CA ARG A 633 6.21 -8.73 23.35
C ARG A 633 5.92 -9.94 24.25
N THR A 634 4.66 -10.15 24.62
CA THR A 634 4.25 -11.30 25.43
C THR A 634 3.93 -12.53 24.61
N SER A 635 3.57 -12.36 23.35
CA SER A 635 3.24 -13.45 22.43
C SER A 635 3.77 -13.20 21.02
N ALA A 636 4.06 -14.29 20.32
CA ALA A 636 4.47 -14.22 18.91
C ALA A 636 4.10 -15.51 18.17
N VAL A 637 3.95 -15.37 16.86
CA VAL A 637 3.84 -16.49 15.93
C VAL A 637 4.79 -16.27 14.76
N TYR A 638 5.54 -17.33 14.38
CA TYR A 638 6.51 -17.28 13.29
C TYR A 638 6.27 -18.39 12.28
N CYS A 639 6.46 -18.05 11.02
CA CYS A 639 6.55 -18.99 9.90
C CYS A 639 8.02 -19.14 9.50
N TRP A 640 8.52 -20.38 9.55
CA TRP A 640 9.76 -20.79 8.93
C TRP A 640 9.42 -21.51 7.64
N ALA A 641 9.66 -20.90 6.49
CA ALA A 641 9.30 -21.40 5.18
C ALA A 641 10.52 -21.63 4.29
N ARG A 642 10.53 -22.74 3.58
CA ARG A 642 11.50 -23.01 2.51
C ARG A 642 10.76 -23.04 1.17
N VAL A 643 11.06 -22.06 0.30
CA VAL A 643 10.39 -21.90 -1.01
C VAL A 643 11.18 -22.52 -2.16
N ALA A 644 12.52 -22.68 -2.00
CA ALA A 644 13.40 -23.26 -3.02
C ALA A 644 14.55 -24.04 -2.39
N THR A 645 15.32 -24.74 -3.21
CA THR A 645 16.58 -25.37 -2.79
C THR A 645 17.65 -24.31 -2.49
N SER A 646 18.55 -24.63 -1.58
CA SER A 646 19.73 -23.82 -1.21
C SER A 646 20.97 -24.70 -1.20
N PRO A 647 22.15 -24.16 -1.48
CA PRO A 647 23.41 -24.89 -1.33
C PRO A 647 23.77 -25.15 0.14
N GLU A 648 23.08 -24.51 1.09
CA GLU A 648 23.34 -24.66 2.52
C GLU A 648 22.72 -25.95 3.06
N GLY A 649 23.55 -26.79 3.65
CA GLY A 649 23.12 -28.02 4.35
C GLY A 649 22.54 -27.76 5.73
N GLN A 650 22.88 -26.62 6.34
CA GLN A 650 22.35 -26.12 7.62
C GLN A 650 22.35 -24.60 7.63
N TYR A 651 21.27 -24.02 8.12
CA TYR A 651 21.12 -22.55 8.22
C TYR A 651 21.84 -21.93 9.44
N GLY A 652 22.52 -22.72 10.26
CA GLY A 652 23.07 -22.21 11.51
C GLY A 652 21.98 -21.76 12.48
N ARG A 653 22.34 -20.82 13.32
CA ARG A 653 21.38 -20.23 14.29
C ARG A 653 20.70 -19.00 13.70
N VAL A 654 19.39 -19.00 13.76
CA VAL A 654 18.55 -17.89 13.28
C VAL A 654 17.87 -17.21 14.47
N PRO A 655 18.18 -15.94 14.73
CA PRO A 655 17.47 -15.16 15.75
C PRO A 655 15.98 -14.99 15.40
N LEU A 656 15.12 -15.08 16.42
CA LEU A 656 13.71 -14.75 16.30
C LEU A 656 13.53 -13.25 16.57
N PRO A 657 13.19 -12.43 15.55
CA PRO A 657 13.12 -10.97 15.72
C PRO A 657 11.90 -10.55 16.56
N GLY A 658 12.00 -9.40 17.23
CA GLY A 658 10.90 -8.73 17.91
C GLY A 658 10.68 -9.09 19.36
N LEU A 659 11.24 -10.19 19.87
CA LEU A 659 11.14 -10.59 21.27
C LEU A 659 12.07 -9.76 22.21
N ALA A 660 11.88 -9.85 23.50
CA ALA A 660 12.69 -9.20 24.53
C ALA A 660 13.80 -10.14 25.03
N ALA A 661 15.06 -9.72 24.93
CA ALA A 661 16.22 -10.54 25.31
C ALA A 661 16.25 -10.86 26.82
N GLU A 662 15.77 -9.96 27.64
CA GLU A 662 15.72 -10.07 29.10
C GLU A 662 14.58 -10.97 29.63
N ALA A 663 13.63 -11.33 28.77
CA ALA A 663 12.48 -12.16 29.15
C ALA A 663 12.77 -13.66 29.03
N THR A 664 11.90 -14.48 29.59
CA THR A 664 11.86 -15.93 29.38
C THR A 664 10.61 -16.28 28.60
N TYR A 665 10.75 -17.17 27.62
CA TYR A 665 9.65 -17.58 26.75
C TYR A 665 9.47 -19.10 26.74
N GLN A 666 8.24 -19.50 26.48
CA GLN A 666 7.89 -20.84 26.06
C GLN A 666 7.71 -20.87 24.53
N VAL A 667 8.26 -21.88 23.89
CA VAL A 667 8.19 -22.10 22.44
C VAL A 667 7.55 -23.45 22.18
N ARG A 668 6.59 -23.50 21.22
CA ARG A 668 6.06 -24.76 20.70
C ARG A 668 5.90 -24.73 19.20
N VAL A 669 5.85 -25.90 18.60
CA VAL A 669 5.44 -26.07 17.20
C VAL A 669 3.91 -26.28 17.18
N ARG A 670 3.22 -25.53 16.32
CA ARG A 670 1.78 -25.75 16.05
C ARG A 670 1.65 -26.88 15.02
N THR A 671 0.90 -27.90 15.36
CA THR A 671 0.79 -29.14 14.58
C THR A 671 -0.56 -29.34 13.92
N GLU A 672 -1.54 -28.50 14.21
CA GLU A 672 -2.93 -28.59 13.76
C GLU A 672 -3.06 -28.54 12.22
N LEU A 673 -2.12 -27.85 11.55
CA LEU A 673 -2.07 -27.74 10.10
C LEU A 673 -1.18 -28.80 9.43
N GLY A 674 -0.70 -29.76 10.21
CA GLY A 674 0.27 -30.77 9.76
C GLY A 674 1.73 -30.35 10.03
N LEU A 675 2.64 -31.24 9.73
CA LEU A 675 4.07 -31.03 9.88
C LEU A 675 4.79 -31.05 8.52
N PRO A 676 5.82 -30.22 8.35
CA PRO A 676 6.61 -30.21 7.11
C PRO A 676 7.49 -31.46 7.01
N SER A 677 7.80 -31.85 5.76
CA SER A 677 8.86 -32.84 5.54
C SER A 677 10.25 -32.20 5.71
N LEU A 678 11.15 -32.97 6.35
CA LEU A 678 12.51 -32.54 6.61
C LEU A 678 13.48 -33.08 5.56
N HIS A 679 14.44 -32.24 5.16
CA HIS A 679 15.56 -32.65 4.29
C HIS A 679 16.76 -33.13 5.14
N GLN A 680 16.49 -33.83 6.21
CA GLN A 680 17.49 -34.33 7.17
C GLN A 680 16.95 -35.55 7.93
N THR A 681 17.86 -36.37 8.45
CA THR A 681 17.48 -37.59 9.17
C THR A 681 16.89 -37.34 10.54
N SER A 682 17.31 -36.26 11.21
CA SER A 682 16.80 -35.83 12.51
C SER A 682 16.71 -34.32 12.61
N GLY A 683 15.73 -33.81 13.34
CA GLY A 683 15.61 -32.38 13.62
C GLY A 683 16.66 -31.87 14.62
N PRO A 684 16.84 -30.55 14.74
CA PRO A 684 17.68 -29.98 15.80
C PRO A 684 17.12 -30.31 17.18
N GLY A 685 17.98 -30.35 18.20
CA GLY A 685 17.66 -30.87 19.53
C GLY A 685 16.49 -30.21 20.27
N TRP A 686 16.17 -28.96 19.93
CA TRP A 686 15.03 -28.24 20.51
C TRP A 686 13.68 -28.63 19.88
N LEU A 687 13.69 -29.20 18.65
CA LEU A 687 12.47 -29.41 17.87
C LEU A 687 11.57 -30.48 18.51
N ALA A 688 12.10 -31.63 18.93
CA ALA A 688 11.30 -32.70 19.55
C ALA A 688 10.62 -32.24 20.87
N PRO A 689 11.32 -31.59 21.84
CA PRO A 689 10.63 -31.03 23.00
C PRO A 689 9.55 -30.01 22.66
N ALA A 690 9.75 -29.18 21.62
CA ALA A 690 8.77 -28.18 21.18
C ALA A 690 7.58 -28.77 20.40
N LEU A 691 7.71 -29.98 19.87
CA LEU A 691 6.60 -30.78 19.31
C LEU A 691 5.79 -31.48 20.39
N ASP A 692 6.45 -31.95 21.44
CA ASP A 692 5.78 -32.62 22.55
C ASP A 692 5.05 -31.66 23.51
N GLY A 693 5.35 -30.35 23.43
CA GLY A 693 4.73 -29.33 24.26
C GLY A 693 5.48 -28.01 24.28
N TRP A 694 5.45 -27.33 25.42
CA TRP A 694 6.11 -26.05 25.61
C TRP A 694 7.56 -26.21 26.09
N LEU A 695 8.52 -25.75 25.30
CA LEU A 695 9.94 -25.67 25.66
C LEU A 695 10.27 -24.27 26.20
N THR A 696 10.74 -24.19 27.46
CA THR A 696 11.13 -22.92 28.07
C THR A 696 12.57 -22.53 27.67
N LEU A 697 12.73 -21.33 27.15
CA LEU A 697 14.02 -20.78 26.70
C LEU A 697 14.19 -19.32 27.14
N PRO A 698 15.42 -18.89 27.51
CA PRO A 698 15.71 -17.46 27.71
C PRO A 698 15.51 -16.64 26.45
N GLY A 699 15.00 -15.43 26.56
CA GLY A 699 14.84 -14.50 25.45
C GLY A 699 16.14 -14.22 24.72
N ALA A 700 17.27 -14.06 25.45
CA ALA A 700 18.60 -13.90 24.84
C ALA A 700 19.03 -15.08 23.96
N VAL A 701 18.61 -16.31 24.29
CA VAL A 701 18.86 -17.48 23.43
C VAL A 701 18.06 -17.37 22.13
N LEU A 702 16.82 -16.87 22.19
CA LEU A 702 15.95 -16.73 21.03
C LEU A 702 16.37 -15.56 20.12
N THR A 703 16.74 -14.44 20.71
CA THR A 703 16.93 -13.17 19.98
C THR A 703 18.37 -12.86 19.59
N ILE A 704 19.36 -13.32 20.39
CA ILE A 704 20.79 -13.03 20.18
C ILE A 704 21.50 -14.25 19.63
N ALA A 705 21.43 -15.39 20.34
CA ALA A 705 22.07 -16.62 19.88
C ALA A 705 21.33 -17.25 18.69
N GLY A 706 20.02 -17.15 18.66
CA GLY A 706 19.15 -17.78 17.67
C GLY A 706 18.98 -19.30 17.87
N LEU A 707 18.02 -19.87 17.15
CA LEU A 707 17.76 -21.30 17.11
C LEU A 707 18.38 -21.93 15.83
N PRO A 708 19.02 -23.11 15.91
CA PRO A 708 19.33 -23.88 14.70
C PRO A 708 18.01 -24.36 14.09
N MET A 709 17.62 -23.78 12.97
CA MET A 709 16.33 -24.08 12.34
C MET A 709 16.38 -25.42 11.59
N PRO A 710 15.27 -26.17 11.55
CA PRO A 710 15.22 -27.42 10.80
C PRO A 710 15.37 -27.15 9.30
N ASN A 711 16.13 -28.04 8.63
CA ASN A 711 16.27 -28.00 7.18
C ASN A 711 15.06 -28.68 6.54
N LEU A 712 14.15 -27.87 6.01
CA LEU A 712 12.91 -28.33 5.36
C LEU A 712 13.18 -28.74 3.91
N ASN A 713 12.36 -29.61 3.35
CA ASN A 713 12.27 -29.75 1.90
C ASN A 713 11.70 -28.46 1.28
N PRO A 714 11.97 -28.17 0.00
CA PRO A 714 11.32 -27.07 -0.69
C PRO A 714 9.79 -27.15 -0.60
N GLU A 715 9.13 -25.98 -0.63
CA GLU A 715 7.67 -25.84 -0.56
C GLU A 715 7.08 -26.41 0.74
N GLN A 716 7.80 -26.17 1.84
CA GLN A 716 7.38 -26.55 3.18
C GLN A 716 7.46 -25.37 4.14
N ALA A 717 6.64 -25.39 5.18
CA ALA A 717 6.67 -24.40 6.24
C ALA A 717 6.41 -25.04 7.62
N LEU A 718 7.01 -24.43 8.65
CA LEU A 718 6.83 -24.77 10.05
C LEU A 718 6.26 -23.56 10.80
N LEU A 719 5.24 -23.77 11.60
CA LEU A 719 4.61 -22.72 12.41
C LEU A 719 5.06 -22.83 13.87
N LEU A 720 5.66 -21.73 14.38
CA LEU A 720 6.10 -21.63 15.78
C LEU A 720 5.23 -20.66 16.54
N GLU A 721 4.82 -21.02 17.73
CA GLU A 721 4.19 -20.12 18.68
C GLU A 721 5.12 -19.89 19.86
N VAL A 722 5.20 -18.63 20.31
CA VAL A 722 6.04 -18.18 21.42
C VAL A 722 5.20 -17.40 22.42
N ARG A 723 5.31 -17.72 23.70
CA ARG A 723 4.63 -17.00 24.79
C ARG A 723 5.62 -16.68 25.90
N ARG A 724 5.57 -15.44 26.41
CA ARG A 724 6.36 -15.05 27.57
C ARG A 724 5.84 -15.78 28.80
N THR A 725 6.74 -16.34 29.59
CA THR A 725 6.37 -16.88 30.91
C THR A 725 6.08 -15.71 31.86
N GLU A 726 5.03 -15.81 32.65
CA GLU A 726 4.88 -14.92 33.80
C GLU A 726 6.11 -15.13 34.69
N GLY A 727 6.90 -14.10 34.90
CA GLY A 727 8.05 -14.16 35.78
C GLY A 727 7.58 -14.60 37.14
N ALA A 728 8.15 -15.69 37.68
CA ALA A 728 8.16 -15.87 39.11
C ALA A 728 8.78 -14.56 39.65
N SER A 729 7.93 -13.67 40.19
CA SER A 729 8.38 -12.54 40.98
C SER A 729 9.35 -13.10 42.03
N GLY A 730 10.61 -12.66 41.94
CA GLY A 730 11.74 -13.22 42.63
C GLY A 730 11.44 -13.55 44.10
N ALA A 731 11.81 -14.78 44.45
CA ALA A 731 12.03 -15.17 45.84
C ALA A 731 13.44 -14.76 46.27
#